data_b5d7c44b4625e25446be749f2374fdba
#
_entry.id   b5d7c44b4625e25446be749f2374fdba
#
_cell.length_a   1.000
_cell.length_b   1.000
_cell.length_c   1.000
_cell.angle_alpha   90.00
_cell.angle_beta   90.00
_cell.angle_gamma   90.00
#
_symmetry.space_group_name_H-M   'P 1'
#
loop_
_entity.id
_entity.type
_entity.pdbx_description
1 polymer ?
#
loop_
_entity_poly.entity_id
_entity_poly.type
_entity_poly.pdbx_seq_one_letter_code
_entity_poly.pdbx_strand_id
1 'polypeptide(L)'
;MGVEFWIVHTHTHTHTHTHTPMSDSCFRNLAEDRSGVNLKDLVHDPSLLGGIIAAYKIVPDEIDEIKETLVDWCDDKELNLILTTGGTGFAPRDVTPEATREVIEREAPGMALAMLMGSLNVTPLGMLSRPVCGIRGKTLIINLPGSKKGSQECFQFILPALPHAIDLLRDAVVRVKEVHNALGDLPSPPPPLSPLPPVTSPHKQMEDKGVQCEEEDEEKKDSGVASTEDSGSSHITAAAIAAKPTSSYAAVMGKGGQSTPGLLPRPPAHFTCCCGDQSVRLHLHAMQNNSQPSSFQIPDSIISRGVQVLPRDTASLSTTPSESPRAQPSRFSTASCPTPKVQSRCGSKENILRSSHSAVDITKVARRHRMSPFPLTSMDKAFITVLEMTAVLGTEIINYRDGMGRVLAQDVYAKDNLPPFPASVKDGYAVRAADGPGDRFIIGESQAGEQPTHTVMPGQVMRVTTGAPIPCGADAVVQVEDTELLRESEDGTEELEVRILVQARPGQDIRPIGHDIKRGECVLAKGTHMGPSEIGLLATVGVTEVEVQKFPVVAVMSTGNELLNPEDDLHPGKIRDSNRSTLLATIQEHGYPTINLGIVGDNPDDLLNALNEGISRADVIITSGGVSMGEKDYLKQVLDIDLHAQIHFGRVFMKPGLPTTFATLDTDGARKLIFALPGNPVSAVVTCNLFVIPALRKMQGILDPRPTIIKARLSCDVKLDPRPEYHRCILTWHHQEPLPWAQSTGNQMSSRLMSMRSANGLLMLPPKTEQYVELHKGEVVDVMVIGRL
;
A
#
# COMPACT_ATOMS: atom_id res chain seq x y z
N MET A 1 26.21 35.40 4.87
CA MET A 1 26.58 35.68 3.47
C MET A 1 25.46 35.08 2.63
N GLY A 2 24.81 35.89 1.79
CA GLY A 2 23.68 35.45 0.96
C GLY A 2 24.14 34.45 -0.09
N VAL A 3 23.28 33.50 -0.41
CA VAL A 3 23.47 32.54 -1.51
C VAL A 3 22.82 33.15 -2.75
N GLU A 4 23.55 33.28 -3.85
CA GLU A 4 23.09 33.89 -5.08
C GLU A 4 22.50 32.86 -6.05
N PHE A 5 21.30 33.12 -6.56
CA PHE A 5 20.52 32.21 -7.40
C PHE A 5 20.13 32.86 -8.74
N TRP A 6 19.89 31.97 -9.74
CA TRP A 6 19.52 32.40 -11.09
C TRP A 6 18.47 31.49 -11.73
N ILE A 7 17.55 32.08 -12.50
CA ILE A 7 16.50 31.37 -13.23
C ILE A 7 16.63 31.67 -14.71
N VAL A 8 16.91 30.63 -15.52
CA VAL A 8 16.78 30.67 -16.98
C VAL A 8 15.46 30.03 -17.36
N HIS A 9 14.64 30.69 -18.13
CA HIS A 9 13.38 30.15 -18.64
C HIS A 9 13.54 29.81 -20.12
N THR A 10 13.38 28.53 -20.48
CA THR A 10 13.22 28.02 -21.83
C THR A 10 11.80 27.56 -22.04
N HIS A 11 11.19 27.87 -23.18
CA HIS A 11 9.72 27.75 -23.33
C HIS A 11 9.28 26.59 -24.19
N THR A 12 8.38 25.76 -23.66
CA THR A 12 7.60 24.78 -24.42
C THR A 12 6.12 24.95 -24.22
N HIS A 13 5.36 24.81 -25.31
CA HIS A 13 3.89 24.93 -25.33
C HIS A 13 3.17 23.80 -24.62
N THR A 14 2.21 24.14 -23.78
CA THR A 14 1.09 23.24 -23.43
C THR A 14 0.01 23.34 -24.50
N HIS A 15 -0.31 22.23 -25.15
CA HIS A 15 -1.36 22.16 -26.18
C HIS A 15 -2.75 22.43 -25.61
N THR A 16 -3.39 23.47 -26.12
CA THR A 16 -4.83 23.49 -26.40
C THR A 16 -5.01 23.56 -27.91
N HIS A 17 -5.83 22.69 -28.46
CA HIS A 17 -6.08 22.51 -29.90
C HIS A 17 -6.39 23.81 -30.62
N THR A 18 -5.54 24.21 -31.54
CA THR A 18 -5.85 24.78 -32.88
C THR A 18 -4.52 24.89 -33.65
N HIS A 19 -4.58 24.52 -34.91
CA HIS A 19 -3.44 24.52 -35.85
C HIS A 19 -2.80 25.90 -36.03
N THR A 20 -1.52 26.00 -35.68
CA THR A 20 -0.48 26.76 -36.42
C THR A 20 0.88 26.60 -35.71
N PRO A 21 2.01 26.52 -36.39
CA PRO A 21 3.31 26.33 -35.77
C PRO A 21 3.82 27.66 -35.20
N MET A 22 3.92 27.77 -33.85
CA MET A 22 4.49 28.94 -33.21
C MET A 22 5.41 28.55 -32.07
N SER A 23 6.65 28.84 -32.26
CA SER A 23 7.78 28.83 -31.36
C SER A 23 7.95 30.20 -30.66
N ASP A 24 8.62 30.21 -29.49
CA ASP A 24 9.18 31.42 -28.82
C ASP A 24 8.15 32.41 -28.26
N SER A 25 7.04 31.96 -27.69
CA SER A 25 5.97 32.87 -27.31
C SER A 25 6.31 33.81 -26.12
N CYS A 26 7.13 33.38 -25.16
CA CYS A 26 7.58 34.27 -24.08
C CYS A 26 8.74 35.16 -24.50
N PHE A 27 9.70 34.64 -25.24
CA PHE A 27 10.80 35.44 -25.77
C PHE A 27 10.31 36.56 -26.66
N ARG A 28 9.27 36.34 -27.42
CA ARG A 28 8.62 37.37 -28.25
C ARG A 28 7.52 38.17 -27.56
N ASN A 29 7.40 38.09 -26.23
CA ASN A 29 6.33 38.74 -25.43
C ASN A 29 4.90 38.34 -25.85
N LEU A 30 4.69 37.15 -26.37
CA LEU A 30 3.39 36.62 -26.76
C LEU A 30 2.70 35.81 -25.64
N ALA A 31 3.45 35.40 -24.59
CA ALA A 31 2.94 34.73 -23.41
C ALA A 31 3.65 35.21 -22.15
N GLU A 32 2.96 35.08 -21.01
CA GLU A 32 3.50 35.46 -19.69
C GLU A 32 4.32 34.29 -19.10
N ASP A 33 5.52 34.56 -18.58
CA ASP A 33 6.33 33.60 -17.86
C ASP A 33 5.79 33.33 -16.45
N ARG A 34 4.89 32.37 -16.33
CA ARG A 34 4.28 31.99 -15.05
C ARG A 34 5.15 31.05 -14.21
N SER A 35 6.02 30.26 -14.83
CA SER A 35 6.89 29.31 -14.14
C SER A 35 8.11 29.99 -13.56
N GLY A 36 8.79 30.85 -14.30
CA GLY A 36 9.93 31.60 -13.80
C GLY A 36 9.56 32.58 -12.69
N VAL A 37 8.43 33.31 -12.81
CA VAL A 37 7.93 34.17 -11.74
C VAL A 37 7.65 33.34 -10.47
N ASN A 38 6.99 32.21 -10.57
CA ASN A 38 6.69 31.35 -9.42
C ASN A 38 7.96 30.80 -8.75
N LEU A 39 8.97 30.43 -9.54
CA LEU A 39 10.26 29.97 -8.99
C LEU A 39 11.01 31.09 -8.26
N LYS A 40 10.91 32.34 -8.72
CA LYS A 40 11.46 33.51 -7.99
C LYS A 40 10.86 33.62 -6.58
N ASP A 41 9.55 33.49 -6.47
CA ASP A 41 8.87 33.58 -5.19
C ASP A 41 9.31 32.41 -4.26
N LEU A 42 9.43 31.18 -4.79
CA LEU A 42 9.88 30.02 -4.02
C LEU A 42 11.34 30.12 -3.56
N VAL A 43 12.22 30.67 -4.37
CA VAL A 43 13.63 30.88 -4.01
C VAL A 43 13.80 31.98 -2.97
N HIS A 44 13.01 33.06 -3.06
CA HIS A 44 13.05 34.16 -2.12
C HIS A 44 12.43 33.86 -0.75
N ASP A 45 11.55 32.83 -0.67
CA ASP A 45 10.86 32.51 0.58
C ASP A 45 11.86 32.05 1.65
N PRO A 46 12.02 32.80 2.77
CA PRO A 46 12.95 32.45 3.84
C PRO A 46 12.61 31.13 4.55
N SER A 47 11.37 30.66 4.44
CA SER A 47 10.95 29.39 5.02
C SER A 47 11.35 28.19 4.17
N LEU A 48 11.74 28.41 2.91
CA LEU A 48 12.16 27.38 1.96
C LEU A 48 13.68 27.41 1.75
N LEU A 49 14.17 28.32 0.92
CA LEU A 49 15.59 28.43 0.59
C LEU A 49 16.21 29.76 1.04
N GLY A 50 15.42 30.84 1.07
CA GLY A 50 15.89 32.16 1.50
C GLY A 50 17.01 32.73 0.65
N GLY A 51 16.97 32.44 -0.65
CA GLY A 51 18.03 32.81 -1.57
C GLY A 51 17.87 34.19 -2.20
N ILE A 52 18.96 34.72 -2.75
CA ILE A 52 18.98 35.98 -3.47
C ILE A 52 19.05 35.67 -4.96
N ILE A 53 18.11 36.19 -5.75
CA ILE A 53 18.14 36.10 -7.20
C ILE A 53 19.03 37.19 -7.76
N ALA A 54 20.20 36.81 -8.27
CA ALA A 54 21.18 37.71 -8.82
C ALA A 54 20.93 38.06 -10.29
N ALA A 55 20.30 37.17 -11.11
CA ALA A 55 19.76 37.54 -12.42
C ALA A 55 18.62 36.61 -12.91
N TYR A 56 18.02 37.06 -14.01
CA TYR A 56 16.92 36.36 -14.67
C TYR A 56 16.97 36.67 -16.16
N LYS A 57 16.87 35.63 -17.00
CA LYS A 57 16.91 35.75 -18.45
C LYS A 57 15.91 34.76 -19.07
N ILE A 58 15.25 35.21 -20.12
CA ILE A 58 14.47 34.36 -21.02
C ILE A 58 15.31 34.18 -22.28
N VAL A 59 15.54 32.91 -22.68
CA VAL A 59 16.31 32.55 -23.87
C VAL A 59 15.43 31.75 -24.82
N PRO A 60 15.67 31.80 -26.15
CA PRO A 60 14.99 30.93 -27.11
C PRO A 60 15.41 29.47 -26.93
N ASP A 61 14.60 28.53 -27.47
CA ASP A 61 14.88 27.11 -27.47
C ASP A 61 15.94 26.75 -28.55
N GLU A 62 17.13 27.35 -28.42
CA GLU A 62 18.30 27.17 -29.32
C GLU A 62 19.50 26.71 -28.48
N ILE A 63 20.13 25.59 -28.85
CA ILE A 63 21.22 24.96 -28.08
C ILE A 63 22.34 25.94 -27.78
N ASP A 64 22.82 26.69 -28.78
CA ASP A 64 24.00 27.56 -28.66
C ASP A 64 23.70 28.75 -27.72
N GLU A 65 22.51 29.37 -27.77
CA GLU A 65 22.13 30.47 -26.88
C GLU A 65 21.94 30.04 -25.44
N ILE A 66 21.40 28.83 -25.23
CA ILE A 66 21.26 28.23 -23.88
C ILE A 66 22.67 27.96 -23.32
N LYS A 67 23.55 27.34 -24.09
CA LYS A 67 24.93 27.04 -23.69
C LYS A 67 25.70 28.30 -23.35
N GLU A 68 25.71 29.31 -24.25
CA GLU A 68 26.41 30.58 -24.01
C GLU A 68 25.97 31.23 -22.71
N THR A 69 24.66 31.23 -22.45
CA THR A 69 24.06 31.76 -21.21
C THR A 69 24.52 30.98 -19.99
N LEU A 70 24.49 29.63 -20.04
CA LEU A 70 24.90 28.80 -18.92
C LEU A 70 26.40 28.94 -18.62
N VAL A 71 27.26 29.01 -19.64
CA VAL A 71 28.70 29.17 -19.48
C VAL A 71 29.04 30.55 -18.88
N ASP A 72 28.48 31.65 -19.44
CA ASP A 72 28.64 33.03 -18.90
C ASP A 72 28.27 33.06 -17.40
N TRP A 73 27.21 32.35 -17.02
CA TRP A 73 26.76 32.38 -15.66
C TRP A 73 27.54 31.49 -14.69
N CYS A 74 28.12 30.41 -15.17
CA CYS A 74 29.00 29.55 -14.37
C CYS A 74 30.38 30.14 -14.20
N ASP A 75 31.01 30.59 -15.33
CA ASP A 75 32.42 30.92 -15.36
C ASP A 75 32.69 32.39 -15.04
N ASP A 76 31.88 33.32 -15.56
CA ASP A 76 32.08 34.74 -15.37
C ASP A 76 31.41 35.30 -14.13
N LYS A 77 30.25 34.76 -13.77
CA LYS A 77 29.46 35.22 -12.60
C LYS A 77 29.60 34.36 -11.36
N GLU A 78 30.24 33.20 -11.47
CA GLU A 78 30.50 32.24 -10.37
C GLU A 78 29.29 31.96 -9.47
N LEU A 79 28.14 31.64 -10.05
CA LEU A 79 26.89 31.44 -9.33
C LEU A 79 26.87 30.12 -8.53
N ASN A 80 26.06 30.03 -7.52
CA ASN A 80 25.95 28.81 -6.73
C ASN A 80 24.91 27.82 -7.29
N LEU A 81 23.82 28.31 -7.87
CA LEU A 81 22.74 27.52 -8.42
C LEU A 81 22.13 28.21 -9.64
N ILE A 82 21.95 27.46 -10.71
CA ILE A 82 21.19 27.86 -11.89
C ILE A 82 19.98 26.91 -12.02
N LEU A 83 18.79 27.48 -12.05
CA LEU A 83 17.56 26.76 -12.34
C LEU A 83 17.09 27.12 -13.73
N THR A 84 16.95 26.16 -14.63
CA THR A 84 16.28 26.34 -15.91
C THR A 84 14.85 25.83 -15.83
N THR A 85 13.92 26.43 -16.55
CA THR A 85 12.55 25.93 -16.64
C THR A 85 12.06 25.95 -18.08
N GLY A 86 11.51 24.84 -18.55
CA GLY A 86 11.10 24.60 -19.94
C GLY A 86 12.13 23.82 -20.77
N GLY A 87 11.74 23.45 -21.99
CA GLY A 87 12.59 22.73 -22.95
C GLY A 87 13.02 21.33 -22.52
N THR A 88 12.35 20.72 -21.55
CA THR A 88 12.69 19.38 -21.01
C THR A 88 11.77 18.24 -21.49
N GLY A 89 10.84 18.53 -22.38
CA GLY A 89 9.88 17.54 -22.91
C GLY A 89 10.41 16.74 -24.09
N PHE A 90 9.51 16.14 -24.88
CA PHE A 90 9.82 15.28 -26.02
C PHE A 90 9.64 15.98 -27.37
N ALA A 91 9.25 17.26 -27.39
CA ALA A 91 9.13 17.99 -28.63
C ALA A 91 10.51 18.21 -29.29
N PRO A 92 10.63 18.23 -30.61
CA PRO A 92 11.91 18.43 -31.30
C PRO A 92 12.67 19.72 -30.92
N ARG A 93 11.96 20.69 -30.36
CA ARG A 93 12.53 21.96 -29.85
C ARG A 93 12.83 21.95 -28.36
N ASP A 94 12.55 20.86 -27.66
CA ASP A 94 12.92 20.70 -26.24
C ASP A 94 14.38 20.30 -26.14
N VAL A 95 15.29 21.26 -26.18
CA VAL A 95 16.75 21.07 -26.29
C VAL A 95 17.54 21.47 -25.03
N THR A 96 16.85 21.91 -23.98
CA THR A 96 17.50 22.31 -22.72
C THR A 96 18.34 21.20 -22.08
N PRO A 97 17.92 19.92 -22.05
CA PRO A 97 18.74 18.85 -21.53
C PRO A 97 20.03 18.62 -22.33
N GLU A 98 19.96 18.72 -23.65
CA GLU A 98 21.10 18.58 -24.55
C GLU A 98 22.13 19.71 -24.34
N ALA A 99 21.66 20.94 -24.36
CA ALA A 99 22.49 22.11 -24.10
C ALA A 99 23.17 22.05 -22.70
N THR A 100 22.43 21.62 -21.69
CA THR A 100 22.97 21.48 -20.32
C THR A 100 24.05 20.40 -20.24
N ARG A 101 23.87 19.22 -20.89
CA ARG A 101 24.87 18.15 -20.91
C ARG A 101 26.20 18.58 -21.53
N GLU A 102 26.16 19.46 -22.50
CA GLU A 102 27.38 20.00 -23.13
C GLU A 102 28.13 21.03 -22.28
N VAL A 103 27.48 21.56 -21.23
CA VAL A 103 28.05 22.58 -20.34
C VAL A 103 28.56 21.99 -19.03
N ILE A 104 27.89 20.96 -18.47
CA ILE A 104 28.26 20.38 -17.18
C ILE A 104 29.57 19.57 -17.28
N GLU A 105 30.37 19.63 -16.22
CA GLU A 105 31.60 18.84 -16.06
C GLU A 105 31.36 17.53 -15.34
N ARG A 106 30.36 17.51 -14.42
CA ARG A 106 30.01 16.35 -13.63
C ARG A 106 28.49 16.26 -13.54
N GLU A 107 27.93 15.06 -13.76
CA GLU A 107 26.50 14.84 -13.60
C GLU A 107 26.08 14.73 -12.13
N ALA A 108 24.86 15.16 -11.81
CA ALA A 108 24.20 14.98 -10.52
C ALA A 108 22.90 14.16 -10.68
N PRO A 109 23.01 12.86 -11.10
CA PRO A 109 21.86 12.07 -11.51
C PRO A 109 20.85 11.80 -10.37
N GLY A 110 21.29 11.85 -9.11
CA GLY A 110 20.41 11.67 -7.96
C GLY A 110 19.31 12.73 -7.86
N MET A 111 19.60 13.99 -8.22
CA MET A 111 18.60 15.06 -8.23
C MET A 111 17.61 14.90 -9.39
N ALA A 112 18.08 14.54 -10.57
CA ALA A 112 17.23 14.26 -11.73
C ALA A 112 16.30 13.07 -11.44
N LEU A 113 16.82 12.01 -10.81
CA LEU A 113 16.05 10.85 -10.39
C LEU A 113 14.99 11.22 -9.34
N ALA A 114 15.31 12.02 -8.33
CA ALA A 114 14.38 12.47 -7.31
C ALA A 114 13.21 13.25 -7.92
N MET A 115 13.48 14.15 -8.86
CA MET A 115 12.45 14.88 -9.60
C MET A 115 11.57 13.95 -10.44
N LEU A 116 12.17 12.99 -11.15
CA LEU A 116 11.44 12.05 -12.00
C LEU A 116 10.55 11.13 -11.16
N MET A 117 11.08 10.54 -10.09
CA MET A 117 10.30 9.69 -9.17
C MET A 117 9.17 10.46 -8.49
N GLY A 118 9.46 11.67 -8.01
CA GLY A 118 8.43 12.54 -7.42
C GLY A 118 7.34 12.88 -8.43
N SER A 119 7.69 13.22 -9.66
CA SER A 119 6.73 13.54 -10.74
C SER A 119 5.89 12.33 -11.14
N LEU A 120 6.46 11.11 -11.18
CA LEU A 120 5.73 9.88 -11.48
C LEU A 120 4.69 9.53 -10.40
N ASN A 121 4.96 9.88 -9.14
CA ASN A 121 3.99 9.72 -8.06
C ASN A 121 2.80 10.69 -8.18
N VAL A 122 2.98 11.81 -8.88
CA VAL A 122 1.93 12.82 -9.08
C VAL A 122 1.18 12.58 -10.40
N THR A 123 1.89 12.23 -11.48
CA THR A 123 1.30 12.02 -12.81
C THR A 123 2.12 11.04 -13.66
N PRO A 124 1.47 10.10 -14.37
CA PRO A 124 2.15 9.26 -15.35
C PRO A 124 2.88 10.05 -16.46
N LEU A 125 2.46 11.28 -16.74
CA LEU A 125 3.10 12.15 -17.72
C LEU A 125 4.51 12.62 -17.30
N GLY A 126 4.90 12.40 -16.04
CA GLY A 126 6.27 12.58 -15.57
C GLY A 126 7.31 11.80 -16.40
N MET A 127 6.91 10.67 -17.03
CA MET A 127 7.74 9.90 -17.96
C MET A 127 8.18 10.68 -19.20
N LEU A 128 7.48 11.75 -19.55
CA LEU A 128 7.80 12.59 -20.71
C LEU A 128 8.73 13.77 -20.36
N SER A 129 9.27 13.82 -19.15
CA SER A 129 10.25 14.81 -18.74
C SER A 129 11.66 14.23 -18.79
N ARG A 130 12.63 14.98 -19.31
CA ARG A 130 14.02 14.61 -19.45
C ARG A 130 14.92 15.55 -18.64
N PRO A 131 14.75 15.64 -17.30
CA PRO A 131 15.53 16.57 -16.49
C PRO A 131 17.01 16.18 -16.49
N VAL A 132 17.89 17.16 -16.59
CA VAL A 132 19.34 17.02 -16.39
C VAL A 132 19.75 17.90 -15.21
N CYS A 133 20.59 17.33 -14.33
CA CYS A 133 21.23 18.06 -13.24
C CYS A 133 22.72 17.80 -13.28
N GLY A 134 23.52 18.85 -13.09
CA GLY A 134 24.98 18.70 -13.13
C GLY A 134 25.70 19.88 -12.53
N ILE A 135 27.02 19.78 -12.47
CA ILE A 135 27.91 20.75 -11.84
C ILE A 135 28.92 21.21 -12.88
N ARG A 136 29.15 22.55 -12.93
CA ARG A 136 30.26 23.16 -13.61
C ARG A 136 30.99 24.10 -12.64
N GLY A 137 32.29 23.86 -12.42
CA GLY A 137 33.07 24.57 -11.40
C GLY A 137 32.39 24.43 -10.01
N LYS A 138 31.91 25.57 -9.46
CA LYS A 138 31.19 25.63 -8.17
C LYS A 138 29.68 25.85 -8.32
N THR A 139 29.16 25.79 -9.55
CA THR A 139 27.75 26.05 -9.88
C THR A 139 26.99 24.75 -10.07
N LEU A 140 25.85 24.61 -9.40
CA LEU A 140 24.89 23.53 -9.63
C LEU A 140 23.84 23.98 -10.66
N ILE A 141 23.65 23.22 -11.72
CA ILE A 141 22.67 23.48 -12.80
C ILE A 141 21.56 22.43 -12.73
N ILE A 142 20.30 22.86 -12.73
CA ILE A 142 19.13 22.00 -12.60
C ILE A 142 18.06 22.37 -13.63
N ASN A 143 17.66 21.40 -14.47
CA ASN A 143 16.58 21.60 -15.43
C ASN A 143 15.23 21.21 -14.82
N LEU A 144 14.29 22.14 -14.80
CA LEU A 144 12.93 21.96 -14.31
C LEU A 144 11.91 21.96 -15.47
N PRO A 145 10.75 21.28 -15.32
CA PRO A 145 9.69 21.31 -16.33
C PRO A 145 9.15 22.73 -16.59
N GLY A 146 8.67 22.98 -17.80
CA GLY A 146 8.17 24.31 -18.22
C GLY A 146 6.82 24.69 -17.63
N SER A 147 6.03 23.75 -17.07
CA SER A 147 4.75 24.07 -16.47
C SER A 147 4.91 24.63 -15.05
N LYS A 148 4.13 25.66 -14.68
CA LYS A 148 4.16 26.26 -13.34
C LYS A 148 4.05 25.22 -12.23
N LYS A 149 3.13 24.25 -12.35
CA LYS A 149 2.92 23.19 -11.36
C LYS A 149 4.11 22.22 -11.33
N GLY A 150 4.55 21.75 -12.50
CA GLY A 150 5.67 20.82 -12.60
C GLY A 150 6.98 21.39 -12.09
N SER A 151 7.32 22.64 -12.42
CA SER A 151 8.53 23.29 -11.92
C SER A 151 8.50 23.47 -10.40
N GLN A 152 7.36 23.83 -9.84
CA GLN A 152 7.18 23.94 -8.39
C GLN A 152 7.33 22.61 -7.67
N GLU A 153 6.67 21.54 -8.15
CA GLU A 153 6.74 20.21 -7.56
C GLU A 153 8.16 19.64 -7.65
N CYS A 154 8.81 19.73 -8.81
CA CYS A 154 10.19 19.28 -8.99
C CYS A 154 11.16 20.05 -8.08
N PHE A 155 11.00 21.36 -7.93
CA PHE A 155 11.78 22.15 -6.99
C PHE A 155 11.60 21.69 -5.55
N GLN A 156 10.36 21.40 -5.12
CA GLN A 156 10.07 20.88 -3.78
C GLN A 156 10.69 19.52 -3.52
N PHE A 157 10.77 18.63 -4.52
CA PHE A 157 11.37 17.29 -4.35
C PHE A 157 12.88 17.36 -4.09
N ILE A 158 13.59 18.34 -4.65
CA ILE A 158 15.04 18.51 -4.48
C ILE A 158 15.41 19.49 -3.35
N LEU A 159 14.46 20.29 -2.89
CA LEU A 159 14.67 21.34 -1.89
C LEU A 159 15.39 20.85 -0.61
N PRO A 160 15.08 19.68 -0.04
CA PRO A 160 15.77 19.19 1.16
C PRO A 160 17.28 18.98 0.98
N ALA A 161 17.73 18.71 -0.26
CA ALA A 161 19.16 18.45 -0.55
C ALA A 161 19.91 19.71 -1.00
N LEU A 162 19.21 20.75 -1.48
CA LEU A 162 19.83 21.94 -2.09
C LEU A 162 20.77 22.71 -1.15
N PRO A 163 20.41 23.02 0.11
CA PRO A 163 21.30 23.75 1.00
C PRO A 163 22.64 23.05 1.22
N HIS A 164 22.58 21.73 1.44
CA HIS A 164 23.78 20.92 1.66
C HIS A 164 24.62 20.78 0.39
N ALA A 165 24.01 20.58 -0.77
CA ALA A 165 24.71 20.52 -2.06
C ALA A 165 25.46 21.81 -2.36
N ILE A 166 24.85 22.96 -2.08
CA ILE A 166 25.47 24.28 -2.24
C ILE A 166 26.63 24.48 -1.26
N ASP A 167 26.46 24.07 0.01
CA ASP A 167 27.51 24.17 1.02
C ASP A 167 28.73 23.29 0.64
N LEU A 168 28.52 22.11 0.05
CA LEU A 168 29.59 21.24 -0.48
C LEU A 168 30.36 21.92 -1.62
N LEU A 169 29.67 22.55 -2.56
CA LEU A 169 30.29 23.22 -3.71
C LEU A 169 31.05 24.52 -3.31
N ARG A 170 30.69 25.12 -2.17
CA ARG A 170 31.34 26.31 -1.63
C ARG A 170 32.46 26.01 -0.64
N ASP A 171 32.83 24.74 -0.43
CA ASP A 171 33.80 24.31 0.55
C ASP A 171 33.48 24.75 2.00
N ALA A 172 32.22 24.79 2.38
CA ALA A 172 31.74 25.21 3.68
C ALA A 172 31.96 24.12 4.75
N VAL A 173 33.22 23.79 5.03
CA VAL A 173 33.69 22.64 5.83
C VAL A 173 32.98 22.49 7.20
N VAL A 174 32.64 23.58 7.90
CA VAL A 174 32.01 23.53 9.21
C VAL A 174 30.56 23.03 9.09
N ARG A 175 29.76 23.61 8.21
CA ARG A 175 28.36 23.23 8.00
C ARG A 175 28.22 21.82 7.43
N VAL A 176 29.12 21.44 6.53
CA VAL A 176 29.14 20.08 5.96
C VAL A 176 29.37 19.04 7.05
N LYS A 177 30.29 19.28 7.99
CA LYS A 177 30.53 18.38 9.14
C LYS A 177 29.34 18.30 10.08
N GLU A 178 28.65 19.40 10.35
CA GLU A 178 27.44 19.42 11.19
C GLU A 178 26.32 18.57 10.59
N VAL A 179 26.07 18.69 9.28
CA VAL A 179 25.05 17.90 8.57
C VAL A 179 25.44 16.42 8.52
N HIS A 180 26.71 16.09 8.26
CA HIS A 180 27.17 14.69 8.23
C HIS A 180 27.09 14.04 9.60
N ASN A 181 27.39 14.75 10.69
CA ASN A 181 27.22 14.23 12.04
C ASN A 181 25.75 13.99 12.37
N ALA A 182 24.85 14.91 12.00
CA ALA A 182 23.41 14.75 12.19
C ALA A 182 22.82 13.60 11.37
N LEU A 183 23.37 13.33 10.16
CA LEU A 183 22.95 12.19 9.32
C LEU A 183 23.47 10.85 9.87
N GLY A 184 24.66 10.85 10.51
CA GLY A 184 25.23 9.67 11.16
C GLY A 184 24.46 9.20 12.38
N ASP A 185 23.72 10.08 13.04
CA ASP A 185 22.89 9.77 14.21
C ASP A 185 21.44 9.37 13.85
N LEU A 186 21.07 9.43 12.58
CA LEU A 186 19.77 8.97 12.12
C LEU A 186 19.78 7.43 11.97
N PRO A 187 18.74 6.72 12.47
CA PRO A 187 18.58 5.31 12.18
C PRO A 187 18.47 5.11 10.67
N SER A 188 19.25 4.18 10.12
CA SER A 188 19.29 3.89 8.68
C SER A 188 17.88 3.70 8.14
N PRO A 189 17.46 4.43 7.11
CA PRO A 189 16.19 4.15 6.45
C PRO A 189 16.27 2.74 5.85
N PRO A 190 15.14 1.98 5.86
CA PRO A 190 15.10 0.69 5.18
C PRO A 190 15.47 0.89 3.71
N PRO A 191 16.25 -0.03 3.11
CA PRO A 191 16.69 0.11 1.74
C PRO A 191 15.48 0.21 0.80
N PRO A 192 15.48 1.14 -0.18
CA PRO A 192 14.45 1.19 -1.20
C PRO A 192 14.49 -0.13 -1.99
N LEU A 193 13.31 -0.68 -2.28
CA LEU A 193 13.16 -1.85 -3.14
C LEU A 193 13.85 -1.59 -4.48
N SER A 194 14.98 -2.22 -4.69
CA SER A 194 15.71 -2.16 -5.95
C SER A 194 14.95 -2.92 -7.03
N PRO A 195 14.82 -2.38 -8.25
CA PRO A 195 14.42 -3.18 -9.40
C PRO A 195 15.47 -4.26 -9.64
N LEU A 196 15.02 -5.47 -9.96
CA LEU A 196 15.83 -6.65 -10.22
C LEU A 196 16.94 -6.35 -11.22
N PRO A 197 18.21 -6.70 -10.94
CA PRO A 197 19.29 -6.61 -11.93
C PRO A 197 19.21 -7.74 -12.95
N PRO A 198 19.65 -7.53 -14.18
CA PRO A 198 19.74 -8.59 -15.18
C PRO A 198 20.80 -9.61 -14.81
N VAL A 199 20.45 -10.88 -15.04
CA VAL A 199 21.27 -12.07 -14.75
C VAL A 199 22.58 -12.03 -15.54
N THR A 200 23.72 -11.99 -14.87
CA THR A 200 25.00 -12.44 -15.43
C THR A 200 25.72 -13.32 -14.41
N SER A 201 26.24 -14.42 -14.94
CA SER A 201 26.83 -15.59 -14.31
C SER A 201 28.05 -15.35 -13.40
N PRO A 202 28.48 -16.39 -12.63
CA PRO A 202 29.28 -16.23 -11.42
C PRO A 202 30.78 -16.26 -11.66
N HIS A 203 31.55 -15.38 -11.00
CA HIS A 203 32.94 -15.67 -10.67
C HIS A 203 33.34 -15.12 -9.29
N LYS A 204 33.69 -16.09 -8.45
CA LYS A 204 34.65 -16.16 -7.36
C LYS A 204 34.94 -14.89 -6.51
N GLN A 205 34.69 -15.08 -5.22
CA GLN A 205 35.26 -14.33 -4.11
C GLN A 205 36.79 -14.23 -4.20
N MET A 206 37.32 -13.06 -3.96
CA MET A 206 38.64 -12.88 -3.35
C MET A 206 38.67 -11.57 -2.57
N GLU A 207 39.26 -11.68 -1.40
CA GLU A 207 39.34 -10.68 -0.34
C GLU A 207 40.10 -9.40 -0.75
N ASP A 208 39.59 -8.30 -0.19
CA ASP A 208 40.14 -6.95 -0.35
C ASP A 208 41.34 -6.75 0.59
N LYS A 209 42.47 -6.43 0.06
CA LYS A 209 43.56 -5.69 0.71
C LYS A 209 44.04 -4.61 -0.23
N GLY A 210 43.77 -3.40 0.16
CA GLY A 210 44.23 -2.21 -0.53
C GLY A 210 45.76 -2.05 -0.60
N VAL A 211 46.26 -1.57 -1.70
CA VAL A 211 47.49 -0.74 -1.81
C VAL A 211 47.38 0.17 -3.01
N GLN A 212 47.84 1.37 -2.82
CA GLN A 212 47.94 2.51 -3.75
C GLN A 212 48.97 2.32 -4.87
N CYS A 213 48.73 3.15 -5.93
CA CYS A 213 49.72 3.78 -6.86
C CYS A 213 50.38 2.88 -7.89
N GLU A 214 50.44 3.25 -9.11
CA GLU A 214 51.08 4.26 -9.90
C GLU A 214 50.86 3.93 -11.40
N GLU A 215 50.87 4.98 -12.19
CA GLU A 215 50.79 5.02 -13.65
C GLU A 215 51.93 4.29 -14.31
N GLU A 216 51.70 3.68 -15.49
CA GLU A 216 52.61 3.84 -16.66
C GLU A 216 51.97 3.27 -17.93
N ASP A 217 52.17 4.02 -19.00
CA ASP A 217 51.80 3.82 -20.38
C ASP A 217 52.40 2.54 -21.00
N GLU A 218 51.78 1.94 -22.02
CA GLU A 218 52.27 1.75 -23.37
C GLU A 218 51.36 0.87 -24.26
N GLU A 219 50.95 1.46 -25.30
CA GLU A 219 50.93 1.13 -26.75
C GLU A 219 50.79 -0.33 -27.26
N LYS A 220 49.82 -0.43 -28.18
CA LYS A 220 49.82 -1.08 -29.52
C LYS A 220 49.77 -2.61 -29.67
N LYS A 221 48.78 -3.08 -30.34
CA LYS A 221 48.62 -3.50 -31.76
C LYS A 221 47.58 -4.59 -31.93
N ASP A 222 46.56 -4.30 -32.66
CA ASP A 222 46.17 -4.76 -34.02
C ASP A 222 46.24 -6.24 -34.34
N SER A 223 45.13 -6.79 -34.73
CA SER A 223 44.77 -7.71 -35.83
C SER A 223 43.60 -8.58 -35.38
N GLY A 224 42.44 -8.55 -35.94
CA GLY A 224 42.03 -8.74 -37.32
C GLY A 224 41.29 -10.05 -37.47
N VAL A 225 40.11 -10.00 -38.15
CA VAL A 225 39.42 -11.08 -38.83
C VAL A 225 38.19 -11.69 -38.10
N ALA A 226 37.04 -11.15 -38.45
CA ALA A 226 35.84 -11.69 -39.15
C ALA A 226 35.42 -13.17 -38.90
N SER A 227 34.22 -13.38 -38.56
CA SER A 227 33.12 -13.96 -39.33
C SER A 227 32.06 -14.59 -38.43
N THR A 228 30.88 -14.12 -38.64
CA THR A 228 29.62 -14.75 -39.05
C THR A 228 28.83 -15.61 -38.07
N GLU A 229 27.58 -15.14 -37.92
CA GLU A 229 26.33 -15.83 -37.97
C GLU A 229 25.74 -16.41 -36.68
N ASP A 230 24.62 -15.80 -36.34
CA ASP A 230 23.29 -16.30 -36.14
C ASP A 230 23.02 -17.23 -34.97
N SER A 231 22.24 -16.71 -34.05
CA SER A 231 20.98 -17.34 -33.67
C SER A 231 20.21 -16.42 -32.74
N GLY A 232 18.99 -16.07 -33.20
CA GLY A 232 18.07 -15.22 -32.49
C GLY A 232 17.50 -15.87 -31.24
N SER A 233 17.39 -15.09 -30.20
CA SER A 233 16.54 -15.36 -29.05
C SER A 233 15.50 -14.26 -28.97
N SER A 234 14.26 -14.71 -29.12
CA SER A 234 13.06 -13.89 -29.11
C SER A 234 12.77 -13.33 -27.73
N HIS A 235 13.01 -12.04 -27.55
CA HIS A 235 12.42 -11.28 -26.44
C HIS A 235 11.01 -10.82 -26.82
N ILE A 236 9.98 -11.43 -26.24
CA ILE A 236 8.63 -10.90 -26.26
C ILE A 236 8.56 -9.83 -25.18
N THR A 237 8.67 -8.57 -25.59
CA THR A 237 8.40 -7.42 -24.75
C THR A 237 6.90 -7.09 -24.76
N ALA A 238 6.40 -6.63 -23.62
CA ALA A 238 5.01 -6.29 -23.30
C ALA A 238 4.39 -5.14 -24.15
N ALA A 239 4.93 -4.85 -25.34
CA ALA A 239 4.47 -3.81 -26.25
C ALA A 239 3.48 -4.28 -27.34
N ALA A 240 3.10 -5.56 -27.36
CA ALA A 240 2.29 -6.13 -28.45
C ALA A 240 0.75 -6.09 -28.21
N ILE A 241 0.26 -5.41 -27.13
CA ILE A 241 -1.18 -5.38 -26.81
C ILE A 241 -1.89 -4.08 -27.28
N ALA A 242 -1.18 -3.12 -27.86
CA ALA A 242 -1.74 -1.82 -28.24
C ALA A 242 -1.95 -1.59 -29.76
N ALA A 243 -1.93 -2.59 -30.60
CA ALA A 243 -2.17 -2.41 -32.04
C ALA A 243 -3.21 -3.40 -32.56
N LYS A 244 -4.47 -2.95 -32.72
CA LYS A 244 -5.41 -3.56 -33.66
C LYS A 244 -5.63 -2.61 -34.83
N PRO A 245 -5.57 -3.10 -36.06
CA PRO A 245 -5.65 -2.29 -37.23
C PRO A 245 -7.11 -1.94 -37.60
N THR A 246 -7.34 -0.69 -37.93
CA THR A 246 -8.52 -0.23 -38.60
C THR A 246 -8.39 -0.59 -40.09
N SER A 247 -9.31 -1.38 -40.57
CA SER A 247 -9.44 -1.68 -42.01
C SER A 247 -9.94 -0.46 -42.77
N SER A 248 -9.16 -0.10 -43.76
CA SER A 248 -9.46 0.84 -44.81
C SER A 248 -10.61 0.37 -45.70
N TYR A 249 -11.58 1.24 -45.98
CA TYR A 249 -12.35 1.22 -47.22
C TYR A 249 -12.14 2.51 -47.97
N ALA A 250 -11.73 2.37 -49.19
CA ALA A 250 -11.41 3.42 -50.13
C ALA A 250 -12.67 4.00 -50.80
N ALA A 251 -12.52 5.25 -51.21
CA ALA A 251 -13.41 6.16 -51.83
C ALA A 251 -14.08 5.68 -53.10
N VAL A 252 -15.33 6.18 -53.35
CA VAL A 252 -15.75 6.61 -54.66
C VAL A 252 -16.55 7.91 -54.54
N MET A 253 -16.14 8.89 -55.34
CA MET A 253 -16.74 10.20 -55.50
C MET A 253 -18.10 10.13 -56.18
N GLY A 254 -19.02 11.07 -55.83
CA GLY A 254 -20.20 11.39 -56.62
C GLY A 254 -20.90 12.65 -56.14
N LYS A 255 -20.91 13.65 -56.98
CA LYS A 255 -21.41 15.02 -56.80
C LYS A 255 -22.93 15.13 -56.63
N GLY A 256 -23.39 16.09 -55.84
CA GLY A 256 -24.42 17.04 -56.28
C GLY A 256 -25.77 16.98 -55.57
N GLY A 257 -26.27 18.12 -55.09
CA GLY A 257 -27.67 18.47 -55.07
C GLY A 257 -28.26 18.86 -53.70
N GLN A 258 -28.58 20.12 -53.59
CA GLN A 258 -29.33 20.82 -52.54
C GLN A 258 -30.76 20.31 -52.32
N SER A 259 -31.26 20.35 -51.08
CA SER A 259 -32.43 21.14 -50.65
C SER A 259 -33.22 20.46 -49.50
N THR A 260 -33.63 21.28 -48.61
CA THR A 260 -34.45 21.18 -47.40
C THR A 260 -35.90 20.70 -47.59
N PRO A 261 -36.76 20.73 -46.55
CA PRO A 261 -36.90 19.82 -45.37
C PRO A 261 -38.33 19.21 -45.32
N GLY A 262 -38.55 18.24 -44.45
CA GLY A 262 -39.94 17.80 -44.26
C GLY A 262 -40.13 16.53 -43.42
N LEU A 263 -40.71 16.71 -42.24
CA LEU A 263 -41.71 15.86 -41.57
C LEU A 263 -41.46 14.37 -41.29
N LEU A 264 -41.55 14.08 -39.99
CA LEU A 264 -41.86 12.78 -39.39
C LEU A 264 -42.98 12.00 -40.03
N PRO A 265 -43.02 10.66 -39.94
CA PRO A 265 -43.98 10.05 -39.05
C PRO A 265 -43.52 8.85 -38.22
N ARG A 266 -44.30 8.59 -37.18
CA ARG A 266 -44.26 7.51 -36.20
C ARG A 266 -44.65 6.12 -36.79
N PRO A 267 -44.49 5.03 -35.96
CA PRO A 267 -44.32 3.65 -36.38
C PRO A 267 -45.66 2.87 -36.53
N PRO A 268 -45.62 1.64 -37.00
CA PRO A 268 -46.68 0.69 -36.66
C PRO A 268 -46.22 -0.45 -35.75
N ALA A 269 -47.22 -0.84 -34.98
CA ALA A 269 -47.25 -1.87 -33.99
C ALA A 269 -47.49 -3.29 -34.57
N HIS A 270 -47.35 -4.26 -33.67
CA HIS A 270 -47.93 -5.60 -33.67
C HIS A 270 -47.20 -6.75 -34.37
N PHE A 271 -46.71 -7.67 -33.54
CA PHE A 271 -47.09 -9.08 -33.69
C PHE A 271 -47.22 -9.72 -32.31
N THR A 272 -48.42 -10.24 -32.08
CA THR A 272 -48.91 -11.04 -30.93
C THR A 272 -48.71 -12.52 -31.25
N CYS A 273 -48.35 -13.32 -30.22
CA CYS A 273 -48.77 -14.72 -30.07
C CYS A 273 -48.53 -15.13 -28.63
N CYS A 274 -49.45 -15.27 -27.87
CA CYS A 274 -50.44 -16.27 -27.43
C CYS A 274 -49.84 -17.46 -26.67
N CYS A 275 -50.43 -17.65 -25.50
CA CYS A 275 -50.63 -18.82 -24.62
C CYS A 275 -49.83 -18.75 -23.33
N GLY A 276 -50.39 -18.85 -22.14
CA GLY A 276 -51.73 -19.12 -21.65
C GLY A 276 -51.67 -19.11 -20.13
N ASP A 277 -52.72 -18.62 -19.55
CA ASP A 277 -53.02 -18.56 -18.10
C ASP A 277 -52.88 -19.91 -17.38
N GLN A 278 -52.40 -19.91 -16.17
CA GLN A 278 -53.07 -20.62 -15.04
C GLN A 278 -52.62 -20.04 -13.68
N SER A 279 -53.53 -19.26 -13.14
CA SER A 279 -53.60 -18.88 -11.73
C SER A 279 -54.01 -20.07 -10.85
N VAL A 280 -53.26 -20.36 -9.82
CA VAL A 280 -53.73 -21.21 -8.71
C VAL A 280 -53.61 -20.45 -7.40
N ARG A 281 -54.75 -20.02 -6.90
CA ARG A 281 -54.94 -19.64 -5.47
C ARG A 281 -54.84 -20.90 -4.61
N LEU A 282 -54.07 -20.85 -3.53
CA LEU A 282 -54.16 -21.81 -2.44
C LEU A 282 -54.61 -21.14 -1.16
N HIS A 283 -55.69 -21.69 -0.65
CA HIS A 283 -56.35 -21.38 0.61
C HIS A 283 -55.49 -21.80 1.82
N LEU A 284 -55.54 -20.99 2.87
CA LEU A 284 -55.19 -21.36 4.23
C LEU A 284 -56.18 -22.44 4.75
N HIS A 285 -55.62 -23.51 5.28
CA HIS A 285 -56.28 -24.30 6.33
C HIS A 285 -55.25 -24.67 7.41
N ALA A 286 -55.55 -24.23 8.61
CA ALA A 286 -54.87 -24.62 9.84
C ALA A 286 -55.27 -26.05 10.23
N MET A 287 -54.30 -26.88 10.55
CA MET A 287 -54.50 -28.00 11.50
C MET A 287 -53.22 -28.22 12.33
N GLN A 288 -53.38 -28.08 13.62
CA GLN A 288 -52.45 -28.52 14.65
C GLN A 288 -52.25 -30.05 14.57
N ASN A 289 -51.01 -30.51 14.69
CA ASN A 289 -50.70 -31.67 15.53
C ASN A 289 -49.18 -31.85 15.72
N ASN A 290 -48.89 -32.20 16.97
CA ASN A 290 -47.59 -32.52 17.55
C ASN A 290 -46.77 -33.56 16.76
N SER A 291 -45.48 -33.28 16.59
CA SER A 291 -44.41 -34.26 16.78
C SER A 291 -43.07 -33.55 16.75
N GLN A 292 -42.18 -33.94 17.65
CA GLN A 292 -40.85 -33.40 17.89
C GLN A 292 -39.94 -33.42 16.63
N PRO A 293 -39.05 -32.44 16.43
CA PRO A 293 -38.06 -32.50 15.36
C PRO A 293 -36.84 -33.33 15.81
N SER A 294 -36.50 -34.31 14.98
CA SER A 294 -35.25 -35.01 15.01
C SER A 294 -34.13 -34.03 14.67
N SER A 295 -33.10 -34.02 15.51
CA SER A 295 -31.86 -33.24 15.34
C SER A 295 -31.14 -33.61 14.02
N PHE A 296 -31.10 -32.68 13.11
CA PHE A 296 -30.08 -32.68 12.04
C PHE A 296 -28.79 -32.16 12.63
N GLN A 297 -27.81 -33.02 12.81
CA GLN A 297 -26.42 -32.64 13.06
C GLN A 297 -25.84 -32.11 11.76
N ILE A 298 -25.45 -30.83 11.78
CA ILE A 298 -24.60 -30.22 10.74
C ILE A 298 -23.16 -30.66 11.02
N PRO A 299 -22.39 -31.12 10.00
CA PRO A 299 -21.01 -31.53 10.22
C PRO A 299 -20.14 -30.37 10.68
N ASP A 300 -19.27 -30.60 11.66
CA ASP A 300 -18.36 -29.67 12.32
C ASP A 300 -17.30 -29.01 11.43
N SER A 301 -17.36 -29.19 10.12
CA SER A 301 -16.35 -28.68 9.18
C SER A 301 -16.61 -27.26 8.64
N ILE A 302 -17.71 -26.60 9.03
CA ILE A 302 -18.06 -25.27 8.52
C ILE A 302 -17.90 -24.14 9.57
N ILE A 303 -17.61 -24.46 10.83
CA ILE A 303 -17.52 -23.45 11.93
C ILE A 303 -16.08 -23.06 12.30
N SER A 304 -15.05 -23.50 11.58
CA SER A 304 -13.65 -23.22 11.96
C SER A 304 -12.95 -22.15 11.13
N ARG A 305 -13.63 -21.10 10.70
CA ARG A 305 -12.97 -19.95 10.10
C ARG A 305 -13.59 -18.63 10.57
N GLY A 306 -13.23 -18.24 11.76
CA GLY A 306 -13.56 -16.93 12.28
C GLY A 306 -13.12 -16.79 13.72
N VAL A 307 -12.10 -15.96 13.92
CA VAL A 307 -11.71 -15.39 15.21
C VAL A 307 -11.09 -16.37 16.19
N GLN A 308 -9.77 -16.40 16.22
CA GLN A 308 -9.05 -16.89 17.40
C GLN A 308 -9.32 -15.95 18.58
N VAL A 309 -10.27 -16.34 19.43
CA VAL A 309 -10.32 -15.88 20.81
C VAL A 309 -9.19 -16.60 21.52
N LEU A 310 -8.21 -15.87 22.04
CA LEU A 310 -7.15 -16.44 22.86
C LEU A 310 -7.77 -17.22 24.04
N PRO A 311 -7.46 -18.53 24.23
CA PRO A 311 -8.02 -19.30 25.28
C PRO A 311 -7.29 -19.02 26.60
N ARG A 312 -7.68 -18.00 27.33
CA ARG A 312 -7.21 -17.75 28.71
C ARG A 312 -8.30 -17.55 29.75
N ASP A 313 -9.58 -17.50 29.38
CA ASP A 313 -10.67 -17.19 30.32
C ASP A 313 -11.69 -18.31 30.50
N THR A 314 -11.34 -19.58 30.24
CA THR A 314 -12.18 -20.71 30.59
C THR A 314 -11.58 -21.61 31.66
N ALA A 315 -11.20 -20.99 32.77
CA ALA A 315 -10.87 -21.74 33.97
C ALA A 315 -11.48 -21.04 35.18
N SER A 316 -12.78 -21.19 35.35
CA SER A 316 -13.43 -21.27 36.64
C SER A 316 -14.94 -21.09 36.50
N LEU A 317 -15.66 -22.18 36.38
CA LEU A 317 -17.03 -22.32 36.87
C LEU A 317 -17.37 -23.82 36.86
N SER A 318 -16.94 -24.50 37.92
CA SER A 318 -17.65 -25.70 38.38
C SER A 318 -17.90 -25.50 39.87
N THR A 319 -19.12 -25.13 40.17
CA THR A 319 -19.68 -25.18 41.52
C THR A 319 -20.36 -26.52 41.70
N THR A 320 -19.87 -27.30 42.64
CA THR A 320 -20.70 -28.20 43.40
C THR A 320 -20.26 -28.17 44.87
N PRO A 321 -21.16 -28.13 45.84
CA PRO A 321 -20.85 -27.95 47.24
C PRO A 321 -20.61 -29.30 47.93
N SER A 322 -19.59 -29.38 48.75
CA SER A 322 -19.55 -30.40 49.81
C SER A 322 -19.00 -29.79 51.09
N GLU A 323 -19.60 -30.21 52.17
CA GLU A 323 -19.63 -29.71 53.52
C GLU A 323 -18.26 -29.73 54.24
N SER A 324 -18.20 -28.82 55.21
CA SER A 324 -17.15 -28.57 56.20
C SER A 324 -16.78 -29.77 57.10
N PRO A 325 -15.65 -29.68 57.88
CA PRO A 325 -15.79 -29.21 59.23
C PRO A 325 -14.71 -28.26 59.79
N ARG A 326 -15.17 -27.59 60.85
CA ARG A 326 -14.53 -26.65 61.76
C ARG A 326 -13.21 -27.13 62.35
N ALA A 327 -12.26 -26.21 62.54
CA ALA A 327 -11.38 -26.15 63.69
C ALA A 327 -10.96 -24.70 64.01
N GLN A 328 -10.97 -24.36 65.27
CA GLN A 328 -10.79 -23.05 65.86
C GLN A 328 -9.29 -22.65 66.06
N PRO A 329 -9.03 -21.43 66.62
CA PRO A 329 -7.81 -20.65 66.38
C PRO A 329 -6.77 -20.83 67.46
N SER A 330 -5.49 -20.57 67.14
CA SER A 330 -4.49 -20.32 68.16
C SER A 330 -3.82 -18.96 67.96
N ARG A 331 -3.89 -18.18 69.02
CA ARG A 331 -3.12 -16.95 69.30
C ARG A 331 -1.69 -17.27 69.53
N PHE A 332 -0.76 -16.35 69.18
CA PHE A 332 0.40 -15.88 69.94
C PHE A 332 1.07 -14.78 69.11
N SER A 333 1.04 -13.63 69.53
CA SER A 333 1.76 -12.64 70.36
C SER A 333 3.14 -12.26 69.84
N THR A 334 3.22 -10.97 69.51
CA THR A 334 4.27 -9.97 69.77
C THR A 334 5.75 -10.34 69.73
N ALA A 335 6.49 -9.63 68.87
CA ALA A 335 7.74 -8.96 69.28
C ALA A 335 8.08 -7.85 68.30
N SER A 336 8.19 -6.68 68.80
CA SER A 336 8.72 -5.44 68.23
C SER A 336 10.24 -5.49 68.13
N CYS A 337 10.82 -4.96 67.03
CA CYS A 337 12.15 -4.32 67.08
C CYS A 337 12.33 -3.36 65.89
N PRO A 338 13.17 -2.36 65.97
CA PRO A 338 12.93 -1.06 65.37
C PRO A 338 13.71 -0.81 64.09
N THR A 339 13.20 0.19 63.36
CA THR A 339 13.73 0.78 62.10
C THR A 339 15.21 1.17 62.15
N PRO A 340 15.86 1.21 60.95
CA PRO A 340 16.45 2.48 60.57
C PRO A 340 15.91 3.01 59.24
N LYS A 341 15.56 4.29 59.26
CA LYS A 341 15.27 5.13 58.10
C LYS A 341 16.47 5.19 57.18
N VAL A 342 16.31 4.73 55.95
CA VAL A 342 17.16 5.15 54.84
C VAL A 342 16.24 5.79 53.81
N GLN A 343 16.39 7.10 53.70
CA GLN A 343 15.85 7.86 52.58
C GLN A 343 16.60 7.46 51.31
N SER A 344 15.98 6.76 50.39
CA SER A 344 16.40 6.70 48.98
C SER A 344 15.32 7.33 48.13
N ARG A 345 15.65 8.50 47.62
CA ARG A 345 14.92 9.11 46.48
C ARG A 345 15.19 8.25 45.25
N CYS A 346 14.25 7.42 44.90
CA CYS A 346 14.05 6.91 43.54
C CYS A 346 12.56 6.89 43.33
N GLY A 347 12.08 7.90 42.62
CA GLY A 347 10.70 7.91 42.12
C GLY A 347 10.60 6.82 41.05
N SER A 348 10.10 5.66 41.44
CA SER A 348 9.73 4.63 40.46
C SER A 348 8.41 5.00 39.83
N LYS A 349 8.41 5.04 38.50
CA LYS A 349 7.21 5.24 37.63
C LYS A 349 6.16 4.14 37.75
N GLU A 350 6.35 3.16 38.61
CA GLU A 350 5.45 2.00 38.81
C GLU A 350 4.13 2.31 39.53
N ASN A 351 3.94 3.53 40.08
CA ASN A 351 2.74 3.86 40.85
C ASN A 351 1.58 4.46 40.04
N ILE A 352 1.75 4.72 38.75
CA ILE A 352 0.72 5.37 37.91
C ILE A 352 -0.46 4.40 37.63
N LEU A 353 -0.20 3.11 37.51
CA LEU A 353 -1.22 2.09 37.20
C LEU A 353 -1.99 1.55 38.44
N ARG A 354 -1.76 2.06 39.64
CA ARG A 354 -2.40 1.59 40.87
C ARG A 354 -3.37 2.56 41.54
N SER A 355 -3.60 3.73 40.98
CA SER A 355 -4.61 4.65 41.49
C SER A 355 -6.00 4.16 41.08
N SER A 356 -6.81 3.81 42.06
CA SER A 356 -8.24 3.46 41.85
C SER A 356 -9.15 4.69 41.87
N HIS A 357 -8.60 5.84 42.19
CA HIS A 357 -9.35 7.11 42.25
C HIS A 357 -8.73 8.18 41.39
N SER A 358 -9.54 8.85 40.59
CA SER A 358 -9.14 9.95 39.71
C SER A 358 -8.92 11.24 40.51
N ALA A 359 -7.91 12.01 40.11
CA ALA A 359 -7.65 13.34 40.64
C ALA A 359 -8.49 14.46 39.97
N VAL A 360 -9.36 14.11 39.04
CA VAL A 360 -10.24 15.08 38.33
C VAL A 360 -11.28 15.68 39.28
N ASP A 361 -11.29 17.00 39.39
CA ASP A 361 -12.21 17.74 40.23
C ASP A 361 -13.55 17.99 39.51
N ILE A 362 -14.55 17.16 39.81
CA ILE A 362 -15.90 17.21 39.22
C ILE A 362 -16.77 18.33 39.79
N THR A 363 -16.32 19.02 40.85
CA THR A 363 -17.13 20.04 41.54
C THR A 363 -17.11 21.41 40.83
N LYS A 364 -16.16 21.65 39.98
CA LYS A 364 -15.95 22.95 39.32
C LYS A 364 -16.68 23.13 37.99
N VAL A 365 -17.90 22.66 37.88
CA VAL A 365 -18.73 22.69 36.66
C VAL A 365 -18.84 24.10 36.02
N ALA A 366 -18.99 25.13 36.86
CA ALA A 366 -19.11 26.52 36.38
C ALA A 366 -17.83 27.07 35.75
N ARG A 367 -16.67 26.47 36.01
CA ARG A 367 -15.33 26.85 35.47
C ARG A 367 -14.91 26.06 34.24
N ARG A 368 -15.81 25.22 33.67
CA ARG A 368 -15.52 24.49 32.44
C ARG A 368 -15.08 25.42 31.30
N HIS A 369 -14.16 24.99 30.48
CA HIS A 369 -13.78 25.73 29.29
C HIS A 369 -14.95 25.85 28.32
N ARG A 370 -15.25 27.08 27.88
CA ARG A 370 -16.29 27.33 26.87
C ARG A 370 -15.75 27.23 25.45
N MET A 371 -14.43 27.21 25.28
CA MET A 371 -13.72 26.91 24.05
C MET A 371 -12.73 25.78 24.32
N SER A 372 -12.54 24.92 23.34
CA SER A 372 -11.57 23.82 23.48
C SER A 372 -10.15 24.38 23.68
N PRO A 373 -9.39 23.89 24.66
CA PRO A 373 -7.99 24.29 24.84
C PRO A 373 -7.10 23.76 23.71
N PHE A 374 -7.60 22.79 22.92
CA PHE A 374 -6.85 22.20 21.82
C PHE A 374 -7.07 22.99 20.53
N PRO A 375 -6.00 23.34 19.79
CA PRO A 375 -6.11 23.98 18.49
C PRO A 375 -6.83 23.07 17.49
N LEU A 376 -7.43 23.67 16.47
CA LEU A 376 -8.03 22.93 15.37
C LEU A 376 -6.91 22.43 14.46
N THR A 377 -6.76 21.12 14.34
CA THR A 377 -5.72 20.47 13.54
C THR A 377 -6.27 20.14 12.16
N SER A 378 -5.51 20.39 11.08
CA SER A 378 -5.89 19.96 9.74
C SER A 378 -5.89 18.43 9.65
N MET A 379 -6.67 17.89 8.70
CA MET A 379 -6.77 16.45 8.52
C MET A 379 -5.39 15.81 8.21
N ASP A 380 -4.63 16.41 7.31
CA ASP A 380 -3.31 15.91 6.90
C ASP A 380 -2.33 15.87 8.08
N LYS A 381 -2.27 16.98 8.85
CA LYS A 381 -1.43 17.04 10.06
C LYS A 381 -1.84 16.01 11.10
N ALA A 382 -3.15 15.80 11.31
CA ALA A 382 -3.64 14.78 12.23
C ALA A 382 -3.24 13.37 11.77
N PHE A 383 -3.41 13.07 10.49
CA PHE A 383 -3.04 11.79 9.90
C PHE A 383 -1.52 11.51 10.01
N ILE A 384 -0.70 12.48 9.63
CA ILE A 384 0.77 12.38 9.74
C ILE A 384 1.17 12.17 11.20
N THR A 385 0.63 12.96 12.13
CA THR A 385 0.90 12.81 13.57
C THR A 385 0.57 11.42 14.09
N VAL A 386 -0.57 10.85 13.70
CA VAL A 386 -0.93 9.47 14.08
C VAL A 386 0.12 8.49 13.58
N LEU A 387 0.50 8.59 12.31
CA LEU A 387 1.51 7.69 11.76
C LEU A 387 2.89 7.88 12.41
N GLU A 388 3.35 9.10 12.63
CA GLU A 388 4.64 9.39 13.28
C GLU A 388 4.71 8.81 14.70
N MET A 389 3.62 8.93 15.46
CA MET A 389 3.56 8.42 16.83
C MET A 389 3.39 6.89 16.90
N THR A 390 3.03 6.24 15.81
CA THR A 390 2.80 4.80 15.73
C THR A 390 4.10 4.07 15.42
N ALA A 391 4.55 3.19 16.31
CA ALA A 391 5.69 2.31 16.11
C ALA A 391 5.24 0.95 15.54
N VAL A 392 6.13 0.29 14.80
CA VAL A 392 5.95 -1.12 14.41
C VAL A 392 6.17 -1.98 15.65
N LEU A 393 5.34 -2.99 15.86
CA LEU A 393 5.47 -3.93 16.97
C LEU A 393 6.64 -4.89 16.72
N GLY A 394 7.05 -5.58 17.81
CA GLY A 394 8.05 -6.64 17.72
C GLY A 394 7.55 -7.85 16.93
N THR A 395 8.41 -8.86 16.82
CA THR A 395 8.15 -10.08 16.05
C THR A 395 7.73 -11.26 16.92
N GLU A 396 7.15 -12.28 16.28
CA GLU A 396 6.81 -13.56 16.88
C GLU A 396 6.92 -14.68 15.84
N ILE A 397 7.19 -15.90 16.31
CA ILE A 397 7.24 -17.09 15.44
C ILE A 397 5.87 -17.77 15.48
N ILE A 398 5.32 -18.05 14.30
CA ILE A 398 4.02 -18.70 14.13
C ILE A 398 4.11 -19.88 13.17
N ASN A 399 3.14 -20.80 13.21
CA ASN A 399 2.96 -21.78 12.15
C ASN A 399 2.52 -21.09 10.86
N TYR A 400 3.04 -21.50 9.70
CA TYR A 400 2.71 -20.90 8.40
C TYR A 400 1.20 -20.85 8.10
N ARG A 401 0.42 -21.82 8.64
CA ARG A 401 -1.04 -21.86 8.47
C ARG A 401 -1.77 -20.69 9.13
N ASP A 402 -1.16 -20.12 10.17
CA ASP A 402 -1.67 -18.95 10.89
C ASP A 402 -1.16 -17.63 10.28
N GLY A 403 -0.45 -17.74 9.14
CA GLY A 403 0.21 -16.63 8.47
C GLY A 403 -0.69 -15.71 7.67
N MET A 404 -1.94 -16.08 7.43
CA MET A 404 -2.86 -15.28 6.61
C MET A 404 -3.03 -13.86 7.17
N GLY A 405 -2.76 -12.85 6.33
CA GLY A 405 -2.83 -11.43 6.71
C GLY A 405 -1.68 -10.94 7.60
N ARG A 406 -0.68 -11.79 7.91
CA ARG A 406 0.52 -11.39 8.67
C ARG A 406 1.59 -10.81 7.74
N VAL A 407 2.52 -10.07 8.30
CA VAL A 407 3.67 -9.51 7.58
C VAL A 407 4.94 -10.26 7.99
N LEU A 408 5.67 -10.80 7.01
CA LEU A 408 6.93 -11.52 7.26
C LEU A 408 8.00 -10.59 7.86
N ALA A 409 8.67 -11.07 8.90
CA ALA A 409 9.79 -10.38 9.54
C ALA A 409 11.15 -10.92 9.09
N GLN A 410 11.17 -11.95 8.26
CA GLN A 410 12.37 -12.60 7.71
C GLN A 410 12.20 -12.90 6.22
N ASP A 411 13.34 -13.10 5.53
CA ASP A 411 13.33 -13.67 4.18
C ASP A 411 13.17 -15.19 4.26
N VAL A 412 12.48 -15.76 3.29
CA VAL A 412 12.27 -17.20 3.17
C VAL A 412 12.95 -17.71 1.91
N TYR A 413 13.84 -18.68 2.11
CA TYR A 413 14.64 -19.29 1.01
C TYR A 413 14.23 -20.75 0.81
N ALA A 414 14.21 -21.17 -0.46
CA ALA A 414 13.96 -22.56 -0.82
C ALA A 414 15.11 -23.47 -0.35
N LYS A 415 14.78 -24.54 0.39
CA LYS A 415 15.77 -25.53 0.87
C LYS A 415 16.17 -26.49 -0.24
N ASP A 416 15.26 -26.78 -1.17
CA ASP A 416 15.40 -27.74 -2.24
C ASP A 416 15.02 -27.13 -3.59
N ASN A 417 15.41 -27.81 -4.67
CA ASN A 417 14.94 -27.48 -6.02
C ASN A 417 13.51 -27.96 -6.23
N LEU A 418 12.73 -27.25 -7.02
CA LEU A 418 11.40 -27.66 -7.48
C LEU A 418 11.36 -27.62 -9.03
N PRO A 419 11.11 -28.71 -9.72
CA PRO A 419 11.12 -30.09 -9.22
C PRO A 419 12.52 -30.52 -8.75
N PRO A 420 12.62 -31.52 -7.83
CA PRO A 420 13.92 -32.03 -7.36
C PRO A 420 14.56 -33.04 -8.31
N PHE A 421 13.85 -33.44 -9.36
CA PHE A 421 14.27 -34.38 -10.42
C PHE A 421 13.78 -33.84 -11.78
N PRO A 422 14.36 -34.31 -12.91
CA PRO A 422 13.79 -34.00 -14.22
C PRO A 422 12.41 -34.65 -14.35
N ALA A 423 11.36 -33.87 -14.65
CA ALA A 423 9.97 -34.32 -14.68
C ALA A 423 9.36 -34.20 -16.07
N SER A 424 8.47 -35.10 -16.44
CA SER A 424 7.71 -35.02 -17.68
C SER A 424 6.71 -33.89 -17.63
N VAL A 425 6.59 -33.13 -18.73
CA VAL A 425 5.58 -32.11 -18.93
C VAL A 425 4.29 -32.65 -19.53
N LYS A 426 4.39 -33.80 -20.20
CA LYS A 426 3.33 -34.47 -20.98
C LYS A 426 3.11 -35.91 -20.54
N ASP A 427 1.94 -36.41 -20.83
CA ASP A 427 1.66 -37.85 -20.84
C ASP A 427 2.14 -38.39 -22.18
N GLY A 428 2.86 -39.53 -22.16
CA GLY A 428 3.44 -40.11 -23.35
C GLY A 428 4.62 -41.05 -23.06
N TYR A 429 5.71 -40.91 -23.80
CA TYR A 429 6.84 -41.84 -23.71
C TYR A 429 8.15 -41.08 -23.55
N ALA A 430 8.92 -41.46 -22.53
CA ALA A 430 10.30 -41.04 -22.38
C ALA A 430 11.18 -41.77 -23.39
N VAL A 431 11.82 -41.00 -24.26
CA VAL A 431 12.58 -41.50 -25.41
C VAL A 431 14.03 -41.01 -25.38
N ARG A 432 14.87 -41.63 -26.15
CA ARG A 432 16.17 -41.11 -26.54
C ARG A 432 16.00 -40.31 -27.83
N ALA A 433 16.22 -39.03 -27.81
CA ALA A 433 16.07 -38.17 -28.98
C ALA A 433 16.95 -38.60 -30.16
N ALA A 434 18.12 -39.23 -29.88
CA ALA A 434 19.03 -39.73 -30.87
C ALA A 434 18.48 -40.93 -31.67
N ASP A 435 17.48 -41.65 -31.13
CA ASP A 435 16.91 -42.82 -31.82
C ASP A 435 15.96 -42.42 -32.97
N GLY A 436 15.49 -41.18 -32.98
CA GLY A 436 14.57 -40.67 -33.99
C GLY A 436 13.19 -41.33 -34.04
N PRO A 437 12.41 -41.08 -35.11
CA PRO A 437 11.12 -41.71 -35.34
C PRO A 437 11.28 -43.22 -35.61
N GLY A 438 10.26 -44.02 -35.34
CA GLY A 438 10.24 -45.48 -35.58
C GLY A 438 9.71 -46.29 -34.41
N ASP A 439 9.75 -47.63 -34.58
CA ASP A 439 9.16 -48.60 -33.65
C ASP A 439 10.05 -48.77 -32.41
N ARG A 440 9.43 -48.82 -31.20
CA ARG A 440 10.10 -48.90 -29.90
C ARG A 440 9.41 -49.90 -28.98
N PHE A 441 10.21 -50.66 -28.24
CA PHE A 441 9.71 -51.51 -27.18
C PHE A 441 9.48 -50.71 -25.91
N ILE A 442 8.33 -50.93 -25.27
CA ILE A 442 7.99 -50.32 -24.00
C ILE A 442 8.51 -51.17 -22.87
N ILE A 443 9.36 -50.64 -21.99
CA ILE A 443 10.04 -51.41 -20.94
C ILE A 443 9.41 -51.23 -19.55
N GLY A 444 8.29 -50.54 -19.47
CA GLY A 444 7.56 -50.23 -18.25
C GLY A 444 7.05 -48.79 -18.22
N GLU A 445 6.66 -48.33 -17.05
CA GLU A 445 6.16 -46.96 -16.87
C GLU A 445 6.84 -46.26 -15.72
N SER A 446 6.82 -44.93 -15.77
CA SER A 446 7.18 -44.04 -14.69
C SER A 446 5.98 -43.14 -14.37
N GLN A 447 5.49 -43.24 -13.15
CA GLN A 447 4.35 -42.45 -12.65
C GLN A 447 4.79 -41.36 -11.68
N ALA A 448 3.98 -40.29 -11.57
CA ALA A 448 4.22 -39.26 -10.59
C ALA A 448 4.12 -39.85 -9.16
N GLY A 449 5.17 -39.59 -8.36
CA GLY A 449 5.29 -40.15 -7.00
C GLY A 449 6.10 -41.42 -6.89
N GLU A 450 6.49 -42.04 -8.01
CA GLU A 450 7.31 -43.24 -8.07
C GLU A 450 8.69 -42.93 -8.66
N GLN A 451 9.67 -43.77 -8.35
CA GLN A 451 11.01 -43.65 -8.92
C GLN A 451 11.22 -44.74 -9.98
N PRO A 452 11.52 -44.38 -11.25
CA PRO A 452 11.72 -45.38 -12.29
C PRO A 452 12.96 -46.22 -12.01
N THR A 453 12.84 -47.56 -12.17
CA THR A 453 13.90 -48.53 -11.85
C THR A 453 14.70 -48.96 -13.08
N HIS A 454 14.17 -48.75 -14.29
CA HIS A 454 14.76 -49.21 -15.53
C HIS A 454 15.46 -48.05 -16.26
N THR A 455 16.48 -48.41 -17.04
CA THR A 455 17.21 -47.48 -17.93
C THR A 455 16.77 -47.67 -19.37
N VAL A 456 16.38 -46.62 -20.04
CA VAL A 456 16.00 -46.62 -21.46
C VAL A 456 17.23 -46.80 -22.34
N MET A 457 17.30 -47.95 -23.02
CA MET A 457 18.37 -48.31 -23.96
C MET A 457 17.98 -47.92 -25.41
N PRO A 458 18.91 -47.94 -26.39
CA PRO A 458 18.56 -47.75 -27.81
C PRO A 458 17.44 -48.68 -28.27
N GLY A 459 16.43 -48.13 -28.96
CA GLY A 459 15.27 -48.91 -29.42
C GLY A 459 14.19 -49.12 -28.36
N GLN A 460 14.35 -48.58 -27.16
CA GLN A 460 13.40 -48.70 -26.05
C GLN A 460 12.80 -47.34 -25.65
N VAL A 461 11.62 -47.40 -25.04
CA VAL A 461 10.95 -46.25 -24.43
C VAL A 461 10.31 -46.66 -23.12
N MET A 462 10.00 -45.71 -22.27
CA MET A 462 9.22 -45.91 -21.03
C MET A 462 8.01 -44.99 -21.05
N ARG A 463 6.82 -45.56 -20.79
CA ARG A 463 5.62 -44.75 -20.63
C ARG A 463 5.79 -43.79 -19.46
N VAL A 464 5.38 -42.53 -19.60
CA VAL A 464 5.47 -41.50 -18.54
C VAL A 464 4.17 -40.74 -18.43
N THR A 465 3.79 -40.41 -17.21
CA THR A 465 2.69 -39.48 -16.93
C THR A 465 3.23 -38.10 -16.63
N THR A 466 2.39 -37.08 -16.80
CA THR A 466 2.73 -35.69 -16.42
C THR A 466 3.20 -35.60 -14.97
N GLY A 467 4.36 -35.00 -14.74
CA GLY A 467 4.99 -34.90 -13.41
C GLY A 467 5.83 -36.08 -13.00
N ALA A 468 5.86 -37.19 -13.78
CA ALA A 468 6.68 -38.35 -13.51
C ALA A 468 8.18 -38.06 -13.67
N PRO A 469 9.06 -38.69 -12.85
CA PRO A 469 10.50 -38.59 -13.05
C PRO A 469 10.90 -39.20 -14.40
N ILE A 470 11.81 -38.54 -15.12
CA ILE A 470 12.36 -39.09 -16.38
C ILE A 470 13.33 -40.22 -16.06
N PRO A 471 13.14 -41.39 -16.65
CA PRO A 471 14.02 -42.54 -16.44
C PRO A 471 15.44 -42.30 -16.98
N CYS A 472 16.42 -42.91 -16.35
CA CYS A 472 17.78 -42.89 -16.85
C CYS A 472 17.85 -43.33 -18.32
N GLY A 473 18.71 -42.69 -19.13
CA GLY A 473 18.91 -43.02 -20.54
C GLY A 473 17.95 -42.29 -21.50
N ALA A 474 16.80 -41.81 -21.04
CA ALA A 474 15.93 -40.94 -21.82
C ALA A 474 16.33 -39.45 -21.65
N ASP A 475 16.22 -38.69 -22.72
CA ASP A 475 16.56 -37.25 -22.79
C ASP A 475 15.48 -36.38 -23.44
N ALA A 476 14.32 -36.94 -23.78
CA ALA A 476 13.14 -36.28 -24.30
C ALA A 476 11.87 -37.05 -23.93
N VAL A 477 10.73 -36.34 -24.03
CA VAL A 477 9.39 -36.92 -23.96
C VAL A 477 8.65 -36.66 -25.26
N VAL A 478 7.98 -37.68 -25.80
CA VAL A 478 7.03 -37.57 -26.92
C VAL A 478 5.64 -37.82 -26.36
N GLN A 479 4.73 -36.85 -26.61
CA GLN A 479 3.35 -37.00 -26.16
C GLN A 479 2.62 -38.13 -26.86
N VAL A 480 1.59 -38.70 -26.22
CA VAL A 480 0.87 -39.85 -26.73
C VAL A 480 0.23 -39.57 -28.10
N GLU A 481 -0.18 -38.37 -28.38
CA GLU A 481 -0.81 -37.93 -29.66
C GLU A 481 0.15 -38.02 -30.86
N ASP A 482 1.45 -38.02 -30.62
CA ASP A 482 2.50 -38.11 -31.65
C ASP A 482 3.04 -39.55 -31.77
N THR A 483 2.25 -40.57 -31.39
CA THR A 483 2.59 -41.99 -31.40
C THR A 483 1.48 -42.84 -31.98
N GLU A 484 1.83 -44.07 -32.36
CA GLU A 484 0.91 -45.14 -32.82
C GLU A 484 1.17 -46.41 -32.04
N LEU A 485 0.17 -46.98 -31.36
CA LEU A 485 0.28 -48.25 -30.66
C LEU A 485 0.37 -49.37 -31.68
N LEU A 486 1.46 -50.17 -31.63
CA LEU A 486 1.67 -51.26 -32.55
C LEU A 486 1.28 -52.58 -31.95
N ARG A 487 1.51 -52.80 -30.65
CA ARG A 487 1.24 -54.06 -29.99
C ARG A 487 0.88 -53.83 -28.52
N GLU A 488 -0.12 -54.54 -28.08
CA GLU A 488 -0.59 -54.65 -26.70
C GLU A 488 -0.55 -56.07 -26.19
N SER A 489 -0.68 -56.27 -24.88
CA SER A 489 -0.83 -57.59 -24.25
C SER A 489 -2.16 -58.24 -24.70
N GLU A 490 -2.24 -59.63 -24.58
CA GLU A 490 -3.42 -60.38 -25.00
C GLU A 490 -4.71 -59.97 -24.27
N ASP A 491 -4.58 -59.46 -23.06
CA ASP A 491 -5.69 -58.93 -22.24
C ASP A 491 -5.94 -57.41 -22.41
N GLY A 492 -5.15 -56.74 -23.26
CA GLY A 492 -5.27 -55.31 -23.54
C GLY A 492 -4.91 -54.39 -22.36
N THR A 493 -4.18 -54.93 -21.36
CA THR A 493 -3.84 -54.16 -20.14
C THR A 493 -2.50 -53.42 -20.24
N GLU A 494 -1.58 -53.93 -21.10
CA GLU A 494 -0.23 -53.37 -21.24
C GLU A 494 0.10 -53.06 -22.71
N GLU A 495 0.72 -51.89 -22.90
CA GLU A 495 1.30 -51.51 -24.20
C GLU A 495 2.71 -52.10 -24.30
N LEU A 496 2.98 -52.86 -25.36
CA LEU A 496 4.25 -53.58 -25.55
C LEU A 496 5.18 -52.92 -26.56
N GLU A 497 4.62 -52.29 -27.59
CA GLU A 497 5.37 -51.67 -28.67
C GLU A 497 4.63 -50.46 -29.23
N VAL A 498 5.35 -49.37 -29.43
CA VAL A 498 4.83 -48.08 -29.92
C VAL A 498 5.68 -47.54 -31.05
N ARG A 499 5.06 -46.90 -32.05
CA ARG A 499 5.76 -46.16 -33.09
C ARG A 499 5.80 -44.68 -32.72
N ILE A 500 6.99 -44.14 -32.64
CA ILE A 500 7.22 -42.70 -32.50
C ILE A 500 7.15 -42.06 -33.88
N LEU A 501 6.22 -41.10 -34.06
CA LEU A 501 5.93 -40.45 -35.34
C LEU A 501 6.80 -39.22 -35.59
N VAL A 502 7.33 -38.60 -34.55
CA VAL A 502 8.04 -37.32 -34.58
C VAL A 502 9.49 -37.42 -34.17
N GLN A 503 10.34 -36.48 -34.66
CA GLN A 503 11.70 -36.34 -34.19
C GLN A 503 11.74 -35.51 -32.92
N ALA A 504 11.99 -36.12 -31.77
CA ALA A 504 12.20 -35.41 -30.52
C ALA A 504 13.58 -34.70 -30.49
N ARG A 505 13.65 -33.63 -29.71
CA ARG A 505 14.89 -32.91 -29.41
C ARG A 505 15.31 -33.15 -27.97
N PRO A 506 16.62 -33.24 -27.66
CA PRO A 506 17.08 -33.37 -26.28
C PRO A 506 16.49 -32.23 -25.39
N GLY A 507 15.94 -32.61 -24.23
CA GLY A 507 15.25 -31.72 -23.30
C GLY A 507 13.79 -31.41 -23.66
N GLN A 508 13.27 -31.89 -24.79
CA GLN A 508 11.90 -31.65 -25.20
C GLN A 508 10.92 -32.23 -24.18
N ASP A 509 9.93 -31.43 -23.77
CA ASP A 509 8.86 -31.80 -22.82
C ASP A 509 9.38 -32.36 -21.48
N ILE A 510 10.62 -31.98 -21.10
CA ILE A 510 11.22 -32.29 -19.80
C ILE A 510 11.35 -30.98 -19.01
N ARG A 511 10.80 -30.94 -17.79
CA ARG A 511 11.05 -29.87 -16.82
C ARG A 511 12.33 -30.19 -16.06
N PRO A 512 13.41 -29.40 -16.21
CA PRO A 512 14.67 -29.69 -15.53
C PRO A 512 14.61 -29.43 -14.03
N ILE A 513 15.57 -29.96 -13.30
CA ILE A 513 15.71 -29.74 -11.85
C ILE A 513 15.76 -28.24 -11.53
N GLY A 514 14.93 -27.79 -10.59
CA GLY A 514 14.89 -26.39 -10.17
C GLY A 514 14.31 -25.43 -11.20
N HIS A 515 13.55 -25.96 -12.15
CA HIS A 515 12.91 -25.12 -13.17
C HIS A 515 11.95 -24.10 -12.57
N ASP A 516 11.15 -24.51 -11.59
CA ASP A 516 10.12 -23.68 -10.98
C ASP A 516 10.68 -22.84 -9.81
N ILE A 517 11.48 -23.50 -8.94
CA ILE A 517 12.15 -22.84 -7.81
C ILE A 517 13.52 -23.49 -7.63
N LYS A 518 14.57 -22.68 -7.57
CA LYS A 518 15.93 -23.15 -7.35
C LYS A 518 16.25 -23.19 -5.86
N ARG A 519 17.04 -24.17 -5.47
CA ARG A 519 17.61 -24.23 -4.12
C ARG A 519 18.37 -22.94 -3.81
N GLY A 520 18.06 -22.32 -2.66
CA GLY A 520 18.65 -21.05 -2.22
C GLY A 520 17.98 -19.82 -2.83
N GLU A 521 16.95 -19.98 -3.64
CA GLU A 521 16.15 -18.86 -4.14
C GLU A 521 15.31 -18.24 -3.01
N CYS A 522 15.28 -16.91 -2.92
CA CYS A 522 14.39 -16.21 -2.01
C CYS A 522 12.97 -16.24 -2.60
N VAL A 523 12.10 -17.04 -1.99
CA VAL A 523 10.71 -17.20 -2.44
C VAL A 523 9.76 -16.17 -1.86
N LEU A 524 10.06 -15.67 -0.65
CA LEU A 524 9.31 -14.58 -0.01
C LEU A 524 10.30 -13.67 0.73
N ALA A 525 10.21 -12.38 0.48
CA ALA A 525 11.05 -11.39 1.14
C ALA A 525 10.43 -10.90 2.47
N LYS A 526 11.27 -10.46 3.40
CA LYS A 526 10.86 -9.71 4.59
C LYS A 526 9.97 -8.53 4.19
N GLY A 527 8.91 -8.27 4.95
CA GLY A 527 7.92 -7.22 4.67
C GLY A 527 6.78 -7.67 3.77
N THR A 528 6.80 -8.90 3.24
CA THR A 528 5.69 -9.45 2.46
C THR A 528 4.45 -9.61 3.33
N HIS A 529 3.34 -9.01 2.91
CA HIS A 529 2.01 -9.22 3.49
C HIS A 529 1.42 -10.51 2.91
N MET A 530 1.28 -11.53 3.78
CA MET A 530 0.94 -12.88 3.35
C MET A 530 -0.54 -13.05 3.00
N GLY A 531 -0.80 -13.46 1.78
CA GLY A 531 -2.08 -13.91 1.27
C GLY A 531 -2.08 -15.43 1.01
N PRO A 532 -3.10 -15.94 0.31
CA PRO A 532 -3.21 -17.37 0.01
C PRO A 532 -2.03 -17.94 -0.79
N SER A 533 -1.50 -17.16 -1.74
CA SER A 533 -0.36 -17.56 -2.58
C SER A 533 0.92 -17.71 -1.77
N GLU A 534 1.17 -16.79 -0.84
CA GLU A 534 2.34 -16.82 0.04
C GLU A 534 2.29 -18.00 1.00
N ILE A 535 1.10 -18.33 1.53
CA ILE A 535 0.87 -19.55 2.32
C ILE A 535 1.16 -20.80 1.48
N GLY A 536 0.72 -20.81 0.22
CA GLY A 536 1.03 -21.88 -0.73
C GLY A 536 2.52 -22.02 -1.00
N LEU A 537 3.25 -20.92 -1.19
CA LEU A 537 4.70 -20.92 -1.39
C LEU A 537 5.45 -21.45 -0.17
N LEU A 538 5.06 -21.05 1.07
CA LEU A 538 5.64 -21.61 2.29
C LEU A 538 5.47 -23.12 2.36
N ALA A 539 4.29 -23.63 2.03
CA ALA A 539 4.02 -25.05 1.95
C ALA A 539 4.87 -25.74 0.88
N THR A 540 5.02 -25.12 -0.29
CA THR A 540 5.81 -25.63 -1.43
C THR A 540 7.27 -25.82 -1.06
N VAL A 541 7.87 -24.87 -0.34
CA VAL A 541 9.28 -24.94 0.09
C VAL A 541 9.50 -25.60 1.45
N GLY A 542 8.43 -26.18 2.04
CA GLY A 542 8.50 -26.95 3.27
C GLY A 542 8.83 -26.12 4.52
N VAL A 543 8.49 -24.84 4.54
CA VAL A 543 8.68 -23.96 5.70
C VAL A 543 7.42 -23.98 6.56
N THR A 544 7.52 -24.53 7.77
CA THR A 544 6.40 -24.72 8.70
C THR A 544 6.29 -23.64 9.77
N GLU A 545 7.37 -22.97 10.09
CA GLU A 545 7.43 -21.89 11.07
C GLU A 545 8.05 -20.64 10.42
N VAL A 546 7.44 -19.50 10.66
CA VAL A 546 7.87 -18.22 10.12
C VAL A 546 7.85 -17.14 11.19
N GLU A 547 8.85 -16.25 11.13
CA GLU A 547 8.87 -15.05 11.94
C GLU A 547 8.04 -13.97 11.26
N VAL A 548 7.08 -13.41 12.00
CA VAL A 548 6.15 -12.39 11.51
C VAL A 548 6.07 -11.21 12.47
N GLN A 549 5.62 -10.06 11.98
CA GLN A 549 5.29 -8.92 12.83
C GLN A 549 4.07 -9.24 13.71
N LYS A 550 4.09 -8.79 14.98
CA LYS A 550 2.96 -8.98 15.90
C LYS A 550 1.73 -8.20 15.45
N PHE A 551 0.56 -8.79 15.64
CA PHE A 551 -0.69 -8.05 15.52
C PHE A 551 -0.90 -7.14 16.73
N PRO A 552 -1.32 -5.87 16.54
CA PRO A 552 -1.76 -5.04 17.63
C PRO A 552 -3.06 -5.56 18.24
N VAL A 553 -3.12 -5.62 19.56
CA VAL A 553 -4.35 -5.91 20.31
C VAL A 553 -5.08 -4.60 20.56
N VAL A 554 -6.39 -4.57 20.29
CA VAL A 554 -7.20 -3.37 20.37
C VAL A 554 -8.30 -3.51 21.42
N ALA A 555 -8.29 -2.64 22.43
CA ALA A 555 -9.37 -2.54 23.43
C ALA A 555 -10.38 -1.47 23.01
N VAL A 556 -11.67 -1.77 23.10
CA VAL A 556 -12.75 -0.86 22.72
C VAL A 556 -13.75 -0.70 23.86
N MET A 557 -14.10 0.54 24.20
CA MET A 557 -15.16 0.90 25.13
C MET A 557 -16.03 2.05 24.60
N SER A 558 -17.27 2.09 25.04
CA SER A 558 -18.15 3.26 24.87
C SER A 558 -18.34 3.98 26.20
N THR A 559 -18.43 5.31 26.17
CA THR A 559 -18.65 6.12 27.36
C THR A 559 -19.97 6.89 27.25
N GLY A 560 -20.74 6.89 28.30
CA GLY A 560 -22.00 7.64 28.36
C GLY A 560 -23.04 6.99 29.33
N ASN A 561 -23.58 7.80 30.21
CA ASN A 561 -24.64 7.36 31.10
C ASN A 561 -25.96 7.07 30.39
N GLU A 562 -26.12 7.55 29.15
CA GLU A 562 -27.28 7.30 28.29
C GLU A 562 -27.26 5.93 27.63
N LEU A 563 -26.14 5.22 27.65
CA LEU A 563 -25.94 3.99 26.88
C LEU A 563 -26.51 2.77 27.60
N LEU A 564 -27.02 1.83 26.82
CA LEU A 564 -27.48 0.50 27.21
C LEU A 564 -26.84 -0.54 26.30
N ASN A 565 -26.68 -1.77 26.79
CA ASN A 565 -26.34 -2.87 25.91
C ASN A 565 -27.47 -3.17 24.92
N PRO A 566 -27.17 -3.79 23.76
CA PRO A 566 -28.20 -4.09 22.75
C PRO A 566 -29.35 -4.96 23.26
N GLU A 567 -29.09 -5.84 24.20
CA GLU A 567 -30.03 -6.76 24.84
C GLU A 567 -30.93 -6.11 25.89
N ASP A 568 -30.53 -4.94 26.42
CA ASP A 568 -31.28 -4.26 27.47
C ASP A 568 -32.56 -3.60 26.94
N ASP A 569 -33.61 -3.53 27.79
CA ASP A 569 -34.82 -2.80 27.45
C ASP A 569 -34.58 -1.29 27.38
N LEU A 570 -35.23 -0.63 26.40
CA LEU A 570 -35.17 0.82 26.29
C LEU A 570 -35.94 1.51 27.42
N HIS A 571 -35.25 2.45 28.05
CA HIS A 571 -35.83 3.32 29.07
C HIS A 571 -35.80 4.78 28.58
N PRO A 572 -36.68 5.67 29.07
CA PRO A 572 -36.66 7.09 28.77
C PRO A 572 -35.27 7.71 29.05
N GLY A 573 -34.72 8.43 28.07
CA GLY A 573 -33.41 9.05 28.19
C GLY A 573 -32.24 8.12 27.91
N LYS A 574 -32.48 6.85 27.54
CA LYS A 574 -31.43 5.86 27.20
C LYS A 574 -31.48 5.49 25.72
N ILE A 575 -30.31 5.13 25.20
CA ILE A 575 -30.14 4.60 23.84
C ILE A 575 -29.23 3.37 23.86
N ARG A 576 -29.34 2.49 22.86
CA ARG A 576 -28.46 1.32 22.75
C ARG A 576 -27.12 1.69 22.16
N ASP A 577 -26.05 1.12 22.72
CA ASP A 577 -24.68 1.30 22.24
C ASP A 577 -24.46 0.59 20.92
N SER A 578 -24.44 1.34 19.82
CA SER A 578 -24.10 0.83 18.50
C SER A 578 -22.60 0.99 18.17
N ASN A 579 -21.91 1.97 18.79
CA ASN A 579 -20.57 2.34 18.42
C ASN A 579 -19.56 1.25 18.76
N ARG A 580 -19.59 0.72 19.97
CA ARG A 580 -18.71 -0.37 20.40
C ARG A 580 -18.84 -1.59 19.51
N SER A 581 -20.08 -2.01 19.23
CA SER A 581 -20.34 -3.16 18.34
C SER A 581 -19.81 -2.94 16.93
N THR A 582 -20.03 -1.75 16.37
CA THR A 582 -19.53 -1.40 15.02
C THR A 582 -18.01 -1.31 14.99
N LEU A 583 -17.38 -0.69 15.99
CA LEU A 583 -15.92 -0.55 16.06
C LEU A 583 -15.24 -1.91 16.23
N LEU A 584 -15.75 -2.78 17.13
CA LEU A 584 -15.24 -4.15 17.29
C LEU A 584 -15.32 -4.92 15.97
N ALA A 585 -16.49 -4.88 15.31
CA ALA A 585 -16.68 -5.56 14.02
C ALA A 585 -15.76 -5.02 12.93
N THR A 586 -15.59 -3.69 12.84
CA THR A 586 -14.67 -3.08 11.86
C THR A 586 -13.21 -3.52 12.06
N ILE A 587 -12.75 -3.56 13.31
CA ILE A 587 -11.37 -3.97 13.63
C ILE A 587 -11.17 -5.45 13.36
N GLN A 588 -12.14 -6.29 13.72
CA GLN A 588 -12.13 -7.74 13.46
C GLN A 588 -12.18 -8.06 11.97
N GLU A 589 -12.94 -7.31 11.17
CA GLU A 589 -12.95 -7.45 9.69
C GLU A 589 -11.56 -7.28 9.09
N HIS A 590 -10.72 -6.42 9.69
CA HIS A 590 -9.31 -6.25 9.30
C HIS A 590 -8.36 -7.28 9.92
N GLY A 591 -8.86 -8.27 10.66
CA GLY A 591 -8.10 -9.38 11.22
C GLY A 591 -7.44 -9.11 12.58
N TYR A 592 -7.67 -7.97 13.20
CA TYR A 592 -7.02 -7.62 14.47
C TYR A 592 -7.76 -8.16 15.69
N PRO A 593 -7.06 -8.70 16.71
CA PRO A 593 -7.65 -9.16 17.95
C PRO A 593 -8.21 -7.98 18.76
N THR A 594 -9.38 -8.19 19.36
CA THR A 594 -10.10 -7.15 20.09
C THR A 594 -10.39 -7.55 21.53
N ILE A 595 -10.45 -6.55 22.43
CA ILE A 595 -10.91 -6.66 23.81
C ILE A 595 -12.10 -5.72 23.98
N ASN A 596 -13.23 -6.27 24.44
CA ASN A 596 -14.43 -5.50 24.73
C ASN A 596 -14.42 -5.07 26.20
N LEU A 597 -14.26 -3.78 26.47
CA LEU A 597 -14.25 -3.19 27.83
C LEU A 597 -15.65 -2.73 28.29
N GLY A 598 -16.69 -2.92 27.47
CA GLY A 598 -18.06 -2.58 27.86
C GLY A 598 -18.43 -1.11 27.73
N ILE A 599 -19.52 -0.74 28.44
CA ILE A 599 -19.99 0.64 28.56
C ILE A 599 -19.50 1.17 29.91
N VAL A 600 -18.87 2.33 29.87
CA VAL A 600 -18.29 3.01 31.03
C VAL A 600 -19.10 4.27 31.33
N GLY A 601 -19.48 4.48 32.58
CA GLY A 601 -20.23 5.66 33.02
C GLY A 601 -19.40 6.96 32.90
N ASP A 602 -20.13 8.08 32.90
CA ASP A 602 -19.50 9.44 32.90
C ASP A 602 -19.00 9.78 34.32
N ASN A 603 -18.09 8.95 34.82
CA ASN A 603 -17.43 9.09 36.11
C ASN A 603 -15.91 8.95 35.90
N PRO A 604 -15.06 9.90 36.37
CA PRO A 604 -13.62 9.83 36.22
C PRO A 604 -12.98 8.55 36.76
N ASP A 605 -13.45 8.02 37.89
CA ASP A 605 -12.92 6.79 38.49
C ASP A 605 -13.18 5.57 37.61
N ASP A 606 -14.38 5.44 37.09
CA ASP A 606 -14.78 4.34 36.18
C ASP A 606 -13.99 4.40 34.87
N LEU A 607 -13.83 5.63 34.33
CA LEU A 607 -13.01 5.87 33.13
C LEU A 607 -11.54 5.50 33.36
N LEU A 608 -10.96 5.90 34.48
CA LEU A 608 -9.58 5.59 34.85
C LEU A 608 -9.35 4.09 34.98
N ASN A 609 -10.28 3.39 35.65
CA ASN A 609 -10.22 1.94 35.86
C ASN A 609 -10.30 1.20 34.52
N ALA A 610 -11.24 1.55 33.66
CA ALA A 610 -11.39 0.92 32.34
C ALA A 610 -10.21 1.21 31.41
N LEU A 611 -9.65 2.44 31.45
CA LEU A 611 -8.44 2.78 30.70
C LEU A 611 -7.23 1.97 31.20
N ASN A 612 -7.04 1.83 32.53
CA ASN A 612 -5.97 1.02 33.09
C ASN A 612 -6.09 -0.46 32.72
N GLU A 613 -7.32 -1.02 32.71
CA GLU A 613 -7.55 -2.36 32.18
C GLU A 613 -7.15 -2.48 30.72
N GLY A 614 -7.61 -1.54 29.87
CA GLY A 614 -7.25 -1.50 28.45
C GLY A 614 -5.76 -1.40 28.20
N ILE A 615 -5.06 -0.48 28.91
CA ILE A 615 -3.63 -0.24 28.81
C ILE A 615 -2.82 -1.49 29.19
N SER A 616 -3.26 -2.23 30.20
CA SER A 616 -2.57 -3.45 30.66
C SER A 616 -2.68 -4.62 29.68
N ARG A 617 -3.71 -4.66 28.83
CA ARG A 617 -4.07 -5.81 27.98
C ARG A 617 -3.96 -5.55 26.48
N ALA A 618 -3.92 -4.28 26.04
CA ALA A 618 -3.97 -3.91 24.65
C ALA A 618 -2.84 -2.95 24.27
N ASP A 619 -2.54 -2.86 22.98
CA ASP A 619 -1.59 -1.90 22.41
C ASP A 619 -2.29 -0.61 21.98
N VAL A 620 -3.56 -0.72 21.64
CA VAL A 620 -4.41 0.38 21.20
C VAL A 620 -5.69 0.39 22.00
N ILE A 621 -6.06 1.55 22.53
CA ILE A 621 -7.31 1.76 23.25
C ILE A 621 -8.19 2.70 22.42
N ILE A 622 -9.43 2.28 22.17
CA ILE A 622 -10.43 3.08 21.47
C ILE A 622 -11.57 3.36 22.44
N THR A 623 -11.90 4.64 22.60
CA THR A 623 -13.08 5.07 23.32
C THR A 623 -14.05 5.74 22.34
N SER A 624 -15.35 5.60 22.55
CA SER A 624 -16.38 6.30 21.82
C SER A 624 -17.25 7.10 22.78
N GLY A 625 -17.35 8.42 22.59
CA GLY A 625 -18.01 9.35 23.50
C GLY A 625 -17.04 10.09 24.45
N GLY A 626 -17.55 10.99 25.29
CA GLY A 626 -16.78 11.71 26.30
C GLY A 626 -15.69 12.69 25.80
N VAL A 627 -15.71 13.08 24.54
CA VAL A 627 -14.60 13.83 23.88
C VAL A 627 -14.97 15.25 23.44
N SER A 628 -16.23 15.67 23.58
CA SER A 628 -16.69 16.98 23.15
C SER A 628 -16.41 18.05 24.22
N MET A 629 -17.27 19.02 24.33
CA MET A 629 -17.21 20.11 25.33
C MET A 629 -18.32 19.96 26.39
N GLY A 630 -18.88 18.78 26.51
CA GLY A 630 -19.91 18.46 27.49
C GLY A 630 -19.41 18.61 28.93
N GLU A 631 -20.31 18.88 29.83
CA GLU A 631 -20.00 19.00 31.24
C GLU A 631 -19.40 17.74 31.86
N LYS A 632 -19.83 16.59 31.33
CA LYS A 632 -19.43 15.24 31.76
C LYS A 632 -18.39 14.59 30.85
N ASP A 633 -17.76 15.33 29.94
CA ASP A 633 -16.72 14.83 29.04
C ASP A 633 -15.35 14.83 29.75
N TYR A 634 -15.16 13.91 30.70
CA TYR A 634 -13.97 13.83 31.56
C TYR A 634 -12.78 13.16 30.92
N LEU A 635 -12.94 12.47 29.79
CA LEU A 635 -11.92 11.59 29.23
C LEU A 635 -10.56 12.30 28.98
N LYS A 636 -10.58 13.52 28.40
CA LYS A 636 -9.34 14.27 28.16
C LYS A 636 -8.64 14.68 29.47
N GLN A 637 -9.41 14.93 30.52
CA GLN A 637 -8.87 15.28 31.85
C GLN A 637 -8.24 14.04 32.52
N VAL A 638 -8.89 12.88 32.44
CA VAL A 638 -8.34 11.61 32.96
C VAL A 638 -7.05 11.25 32.20
N LEU A 639 -7.02 11.41 30.87
CA LEU A 639 -5.82 11.17 30.07
C LEU A 639 -4.66 12.09 30.48
N ASP A 640 -4.92 13.37 30.72
CA ASP A 640 -3.90 14.38 31.03
C ASP A 640 -3.47 14.32 32.50
N ILE A 641 -4.41 14.34 33.44
CA ILE A 641 -4.18 14.49 34.89
C ILE A 641 -3.77 13.16 35.52
N ASP A 642 -4.52 12.08 35.26
CA ASP A 642 -4.35 10.81 35.96
C ASP A 642 -3.33 9.90 35.26
N LEU A 643 -3.38 9.82 33.93
CA LEU A 643 -2.53 8.95 33.14
C LEU A 643 -1.26 9.65 32.62
N HIS A 644 -1.20 10.99 32.69
CA HIS A 644 -0.12 11.79 32.11
C HIS A 644 0.16 11.43 30.63
N ALA A 645 -0.91 11.08 29.89
CA ALA A 645 -0.83 10.75 28.49
C ALA A 645 -0.54 12.02 27.67
N GLN A 646 0.29 11.90 26.64
CA GLN A 646 0.57 13.00 25.74
C GLN A 646 -0.59 13.13 24.72
N ILE A 647 -1.41 14.18 24.85
CA ILE A 647 -2.47 14.49 23.89
C ILE A 647 -1.85 15.27 22.71
N HIS A 648 -1.85 14.66 21.52
CA HIS A 648 -1.26 15.25 20.30
C HIS A 648 -2.24 16.20 19.60
N PHE A 649 -3.51 15.84 19.56
CA PHE A 649 -4.61 16.70 19.11
C PHE A 649 -5.93 16.31 19.77
N GLY A 650 -6.81 17.28 19.92
CA GLY A 650 -8.14 17.07 20.52
C GLY A 650 -9.29 17.55 19.63
N ARG A 651 -8.97 18.10 18.42
CA ARG A 651 -9.94 18.56 17.43
C ARG A 651 -9.34 18.47 16.03
N VAL A 652 -10.10 17.96 15.05
CA VAL A 652 -9.69 17.85 13.65
C VAL A 652 -10.66 18.64 12.76
N PHE A 653 -10.13 19.39 11.80
CA PHE A 653 -10.92 20.17 10.84
C PHE A 653 -11.49 19.27 9.76
N MET A 654 -12.59 18.60 10.08
CA MET A 654 -13.24 17.61 9.21
C MET A 654 -14.74 17.49 9.50
N LYS A 655 -15.47 16.85 8.58
CA LYS A 655 -16.88 16.46 8.72
C LYS A 655 -17.06 15.04 8.17
N PRO A 656 -17.65 14.11 8.97
CA PRO A 656 -17.89 14.19 10.41
C PRO A 656 -16.58 13.95 11.18
N GLY A 657 -16.56 14.11 12.52
CA GLY A 657 -15.41 13.69 13.33
C GLY A 657 -14.64 14.81 14.03
N LEU A 658 -15.14 16.07 14.02
CA LEU A 658 -14.44 17.22 14.59
C LEU A 658 -13.83 17.01 15.99
N PRO A 659 -14.52 16.40 17.01
CA PRO A 659 -13.95 16.28 18.37
C PRO A 659 -13.03 15.07 18.55
N THR A 660 -12.49 14.48 17.49
CA THR A 660 -11.54 13.35 17.56
C THR A 660 -10.30 13.76 18.34
N THR A 661 -9.91 12.91 19.31
CA THR A 661 -8.72 13.09 20.12
C THR A 661 -7.78 11.91 19.93
N PHE A 662 -6.49 12.22 19.85
CA PHE A 662 -5.43 11.22 19.78
C PHE A 662 -4.38 11.52 20.85
N ALA A 663 -4.03 10.49 21.63
CA ALA A 663 -3.03 10.57 22.67
C ALA A 663 -2.12 9.33 22.65
N THR A 664 -0.95 9.46 23.24
CA THR A 664 -0.01 8.34 23.46
C THR A 664 0.38 8.27 24.93
N LEU A 665 0.63 7.05 25.37
CA LEU A 665 1.12 6.78 26.72
C LEU A 665 2.30 5.80 26.62
N ASP A 666 3.45 6.20 27.14
CA ASP A 666 4.62 5.35 27.19
C ASP A 666 4.63 4.61 28.55
N THR A 667 4.54 3.28 28.52
CA THR A 667 4.55 2.40 29.70
C THR A 667 5.53 1.25 29.48
N ASP A 668 6.41 0.98 30.46
CA ASP A 668 7.31 -0.18 30.50
C ASP A 668 8.06 -0.47 29.17
N GLY A 669 8.48 0.61 28.50
CA GLY A 669 9.20 0.50 27.22
C GLY A 669 8.30 0.27 26.00
N ALA A 670 6.97 0.24 26.18
CA ALA A 670 6.00 0.14 25.08
C ALA A 670 5.16 1.41 24.99
N ARG A 671 4.90 1.86 23.76
CA ARG A 671 4.00 2.99 23.50
C ARG A 671 2.59 2.48 23.24
N LYS A 672 1.63 2.94 24.03
CA LYS A 672 0.19 2.70 23.84
C LYS A 672 -0.44 3.85 23.07
N LEU A 673 -1.30 3.53 22.09
CA LEU A 673 -2.07 4.51 21.34
C LEU A 673 -3.48 4.62 21.89
N ILE A 674 -3.97 5.83 22.09
CA ILE A 674 -5.32 6.07 22.61
C ILE A 674 -6.07 6.94 21.61
N PHE A 675 -7.13 6.39 21.03
CA PHE A 675 -8.03 7.05 20.11
C PHE A 675 -9.36 7.30 20.80
N ALA A 676 -9.64 8.55 21.13
CA ALA A 676 -10.92 8.94 21.68
C ALA A 676 -11.79 9.51 20.56
N LEU A 677 -12.73 8.68 20.09
CA LEU A 677 -13.58 8.93 18.95
C LEU A 677 -14.89 9.58 19.36
N PRO A 678 -15.56 10.34 18.47
CA PRO A 678 -16.82 11.00 18.78
C PRO A 678 -17.95 10.01 19.11
N GLY A 679 -18.92 10.44 19.95
CA GLY A 679 -20.09 9.63 20.31
C GLY A 679 -21.12 9.45 19.18
N ASN A 680 -21.14 10.31 18.14
CA ASN A 680 -22.00 10.10 16.98
C ASN A 680 -21.54 8.88 16.16
N PRO A 681 -22.41 7.92 15.82
CA PRO A 681 -22.00 6.61 15.28
C PRO A 681 -21.26 6.70 13.94
N VAL A 682 -21.71 7.56 13.02
CA VAL A 682 -21.00 7.74 11.74
C VAL A 682 -19.64 8.39 11.93
N SER A 683 -19.53 9.34 12.87
CA SER A 683 -18.26 9.97 13.19
C SER A 683 -17.25 8.94 13.71
N ALA A 684 -17.67 8.05 14.60
CA ALA A 684 -16.83 6.99 15.15
C ALA A 684 -16.30 6.06 14.07
N VAL A 685 -17.17 5.60 13.15
CA VAL A 685 -16.76 4.72 12.03
C VAL A 685 -15.81 5.44 11.05
N VAL A 686 -16.16 6.67 10.66
CA VAL A 686 -15.32 7.43 9.71
C VAL A 686 -13.93 7.70 10.30
N THR A 687 -13.85 8.13 11.55
CA THR A 687 -12.55 8.42 12.20
C THR A 687 -11.77 7.15 12.51
N CYS A 688 -12.43 6.01 12.77
CA CYS A 688 -11.80 4.71 12.88
C CYS A 688 -11.06 4.36 11.57
N ASN A 689 -11.75 4.45 10.43
CA ASN A 689 -11.16 4.16 9.12
C ASN A 689 -10.04 5.15 8.74
N LEU A 690 -10.13 6.40 9.15
CA LEU A 690 -9.15 7.43 8.82
C LEU A 690 -7.89 7.39 9.69
N PHE A 691 -7.99 7.03 10.96
CA PHE A 691 -6.89 7.13 11.90
C PHE A 691 -6.50 5.78 12.51
N VAL A 692 -7.47 4.99 12.96
CA VAL A 692 -7.20 3.75 13.68
C VAL A 692 -6.68 2.68 12.73
N ILE A 693 -7.39 2.39 11.65
CA ILE A 693 -6.97 1.33 10.71
C ILE A 693 -5.58 1.59 10.12
N PRO A 694 -5.22 2.82 9.66
CA PRO A 694 -3.86 3.08 9.23
C PRO A 694 -2.79 2.91 10.33
N ALA A 695 -3.11 3.27 11.58
CA ALA A 695 -2.21 3.03 12.72
C ALA A 695 -1.99 1.52 12.95
N LEU A 696 -3.07 0.72 12.96
CA LEU A 696 -2.97 -0.73 13.12
C LEU A 696 -2.16 -1.38 12.00
N ARG A 697 -2.38 -0.96 10.75
CA ARG A 697 -1.59 -1.42 9.59
C ARG A 697 -0.10 -1.09 9.75
N LYS A 698 0.24 0.10 10.24
CA LYS A 698 1.62 0.47 10.53
C LYS A 698 2.21 -0.35 11.67
N MET A 699 1.47 -0.55 12.78
CA MET A 699 1.92 -1.35 13.91
C MET A 699 2.24 -2.79 13.50
N GLN A 700 1.48 -3.34 12.58
CA GLN A 700 1.67 -4.67 11.98
C GLN A 700 2.84 -4.72 10.98
N GLY A 701 3.48 -3.60 10.64
CA GLY A 701 4.61 -3.56 9.71
C GLY A 701 4.24 -3.49 8.23
N ILE A 702 3.00 -3.13 7.87
CA ILE A 702 2.62 -2.86 6.48
C ILE A 702 3.37 -1.61 6.01
N LEU A 703 4.13 -1.72 4.92
CA LEU A 703 4.99 -0.66 4.40
C LEU A 703 4.23 0.61 4.03
N ASP A 704 3.09 0.46 3.36
CA ASP A 704 2.18 1.57 3.09
C ASP A 704 0.88 1.39 3.87
N PRO A 705 0.77 1.99 5.07
CA PRO A 705 -0.41 1.85 5.91
C PRO A 705 -1.59 2.71 5.45
N ARG A 706 -1.41 3.57 4.44
CA ARG A 706 -2.45 4.49 3.96
C ARG A 706 -3.68 3.74 3.44
N PRO A 707 -4.87 4.33 3.55
CA PRO A 707 -6.07 3.74 2.95
C PRO A 707 -5.98 3.75 1.42
N THR A 708 -6.66 2.81 0.77
CA THR A 708 -6.80 2.80 -0.68
C THR A 708 -7.69 3.94 -1.14
N ILE A 709 -7.17 4.81 -2.00
CA ILE A 709 -7.91 5.91 -2.61
C ILE A 709 -8.00 5.66 -4.11
N ILE A 710 -9.22 5.77 -4.64
CA ILE A 710 -9.49 5.63 -6.07
C ILE A 710 -10.23 6.86 -6.60
N LYS A 711 -10.18 7.06 -7.90
CA LYS A 711 -11.00 8.07 -8.58
C LYS A 711 -12.37 7.48 -8.93
N ALA A 712 -13.44 8.24 -8.69
CA ALA A 712 -14.80 7.85 -9.03
C ALA A 712 -15.60 9.03 -9.58
N ARG A 713 -16.64 8.77 -10.38
CA ARG A 713 -17.55 9.79 -10.89
C ARG A 713 -18.71 10.00 -9.92
N LEU A 714 -19.06 11.24 -9.64
CA LEU A 714 -20.26 11.56 -8.84
C LEU A 714 -21.54 11.17 -9.61
N SER A 715 -22.45 10.46 -8.94
CA SER A 715 -23.75 10.08 -9.49
C SER A 715 -24.82 11.19 -9.36
N CYS A 716 -24.58 12.18 -8.52
CA CYS A 716 -25.48 13.32 -8.28
C CYS A 716 -24.65 14.54 -7.84
N ASP A 717 -25.29 15.73 -7.89
CA ASP A 717 -24.70 16.95 -7.38
C ASP A 717 -24.55 16.88 -5.86
N VAL A 718 -23.44 17.42 -5.33
CA VAL A 718 -23.11 17.40 -3.91
C VAL A 718 -22.72 18.80 -3.45
N LYS A 719 -23.46 19.33 -2.48
CA LYS A 719 -23.15 20.62 -1.84
C LYS A 719 -22.00 20.45 -0.86
N LEU A 720 -21.02 21.36 -0.93
CA LEU A 720 -19.83 21.33 -0.10
C LEU A 720 -20.09 21.97 1.29
N ASP A 721 -19.50 21.36 2.33
CA ASP A 721 -19.41 21.90 3.68
C ASP A 721 -18.20 22.86 3.78
N PRO A 722 -18.20 23.85 4.68
CA PRO A 722 -17.02 24.67 4.94
C PRO A 722 -15.78 23.87 5.40
N ARG A 723 -15.94 22.63 5.83
CA ARG A 723 -14.87 21.72 6.24
C ARG A 723 -14.67 20.63 5.19
N PRO A 724 -13.47 20.03 5.08
CA PRO A 724 -13.31 18.80 4.31
C PRO A 724 -14.33 17.75 4.78
N GLU A 725 -15.03 17.10 3.84
CA GLU A 725 -16.10 16.15 4.17
C GLU A 725 -15.77 14.75 3.66
N TYR A 726 -15.94 13.76 4.54
CA TYR A 726 -15.92 12.33 4.22
C TYR A 726 -17.36 11.84 4.08
N HIS A 727 -17.87 11.94 2.85
CA HIS A 727 -19.25 11.70 2.53
C HIS A 727 -19.46 10.22 2.13
N ARG A 728 -20.39 9.52 2.77
CA ARG A 728 -20.64 8.09 2.56
C ARG A 728 -21.22 7.84 1.18
N CYS A 729 -20.65 6.88 0.47
CA CYS A 729 -21.11 6.50 -0.85
C CYS A 729 -21.05 4.99 -1.08
N ILE A 730 -21.74 4.55 -2.12
CA ILE A 730 -21.66 3.21 -2.67
C ILE A 730 -20.94 3.34 -4.01
N LEU A 731 -19.81 2.63 -4.15
CA LEU A 731 -19.06 2.52 -5.39
C LEU A 731 -19.64 1.39 -6.22
N THR A 732 -19.95 1.68 -7.49
CA THR A 732 -20.46 0.72 -8.46
C THR A 732 -19.71 0.87 -9.78
N TRP A 733 -19.30 -0.26 -10.38
CA TRP A 733 -18.69 -0.28 -11.72
C TRP A 733 -19.72 -0.64 -12.78
N HIS A 734 -19.72 0.09 -13.86
CA HIS A 734 -20.42 -0.30 -15.08
C HIS A 734 -19.42 -0.95 -16.05
N HIS A 735 -19.80 -2.05 -16.64
CA HIS A 735 -18.93 -2.95 -17.40
C HIS A 735 -18.05 -2.26 -18.47
N GLN A 736 -18.49 -1.14 -19.04
CA GLN A 736 -17.77 -0.45 -20.14
C GLN A 736 -17.09 0.86 -19.70
N GLU A 737 -17.15 1.21 -18.42
CA GLU A 737 -16.61 2.47 -17.92
C GLU A 737 -15.30 2.24 -17.16
N PRO A 738 -14.27 3.08 -17.39
CA PRO A 738 -12.97 2.92 -16.73
C PRO A 738 -12.98 3.36 -15.26
N LEU A 739 -13.96 4.16 -14.83
CA LEU A 739 -14.08 4.67 -13.48
C LEU A 739 -15.41 4.24 -12.85
N PRO A 740 -15.43 3.90 -11.57
CA PRO A 740 -16.68 3.61 -10.87
C PRO A 740 -17.51 4.88 -10.70
N TRP A 741 -18.78 4.67 -10.46
CA TRP A 741 -19.72 5.71 -10.00
C TRP A 741 -19.82 5.66 -8.49
N ALA A 742 -19.75 6.82 -7.86
CA ALA A 742 -19.95 6.99 -6.43
C ALA A 742 -21.35 7.53 -6.18
N GLN A 743 -22.23 6.67 -5.68
CA GLN A 743 -23.60 7.02 -5.31
C GLN A 743 -23.66 7.42 -3.84
N SER A 744 -24.08 8.65 -3.54
CA SER A 744 -24.35 9.10 -2.18
C SER A 744 -25.37 8.20 -1.48
N THR A 745 -25.14 7.85 -0.22
CA THR A 745 -26.10 7.12 0.62
C THR A 745 -27.23 8.02 1.17
N GLY A 746 -27.34 9.24 0.66
CA GLY A 746 -28.38 10.22 1.00
C GLY A 746 -28.05 11.07 2.21
N ASN A 747 -28.90 11.09 3.22
CA ASN A 747 -28.74 11.96 4.39
C ASN A 747 -27.43 11.68 5.15
N GLN A 748 -26.53 12.67 5.15
CA GLN A 748 -25.15 12.59 5.69
C GLN A 748 -25.04 13.10 7.15
N MET A 749 -26.12 13.08 7.93
CA MET A 749 -26.04 13.42 9.35
C MET A 749 -25.16 12.41 10.09
N SER A 750 -24.32 12.88 11.01
CA SER A 750 -23.38 12.05 11.78
C SER A 750 -24.05 11.09 12.76
N SER A 751 -25.28 11.36 13.16
CA SER A 751 -26.12 10.49 14.00
C SER A 751 -26.82 9.37 13.21
N ARG A 752 -26.86 9.46 11.87
CA ARG A 752 -27.60 8.52 11.02
C ARG A 752 -26.72 7.36 10.60
N LEU A 753 -26.59 6.34 11.46
CA LEU A 753 -25.82 5.12 11.16
C LEU A 753 -26.31 4.40 9.89
N MET A 754 -27.61 4.51 9.56
CA MET A 754 -28.14 3.94 8.31
C MET A 754 -27.45 4.47 7.05
N SER A 755 -26.78 5.61 7.10
CA SER A 755 -25.99 6.11 5.95
C SER A 755 -24.70 5.30 5.73
N MET A 756 -24.29 4.47 6.67
CA MET A 756 -23.19 3.51 6.56
C MET A 756 -23.61 2.16 5.97
N ARG A 757 -24.92 1.87 5.95
CA ARG A 757 -25.41 0.60 5.39
C ARG A 757 -25.03 0.48 3.91
N SER A 758 -24.31 -0.57 3.56
CA SER A 758 -23.79 -0.83 2.22
C SER A 758 -22.81 0.23 1.69
N ALA A 759 -22.38 1.20 2.49
CA ALA A 759 -21.34 2.12 2.11
C ALA A 759 -20.00 1.37 2.04
N ASN A 760 -19.35 1.39 0.87
CA ASN A 760 -18.02 0.84 0.65
C ASN A 760 -16.98 1.91 0.28
N GLY A 761 -17.40 3.19 0.27
CA GLY A 761 -16.54 4.32 0.00
C GLY A 761 -16.88 5.58 0.81
N LEU A 762 -15.88 6.41 1.02
CA LEU A 762 -15.99 7.77 1.56
C LEU A 762 -15.48 8.74 0.51
N LEU A 763 -16.37 9.55 -0.08
CA LEU A 763 -16.00 10.67 -0.95
C LEU A 763 -15.16 11.66 -0.15
N MET A 764 -13.99 12.00 -0.63
CA MET A 764 -13.09 12.99 -0.03
C MET A 764 -13.39 14.36 -0.67
N LEU A 765 -14.36 15.05 -0.09
CA LEU A 765 -14.82 16.33 -0.62
C LEU A 765 -14.01 17.49 -0.05
N PRO A 766 -13.56 18.43 -0.90
CA PRO A 766 -12.84 19.60 -0.46
C PRO A 766 -13.76 20.55 0.35
N PRO A 767 -13.21 21.47 1.15
CA PRO A 767 -13.99 22.50 1.81
C PRO A 767 -14.60 23.46 0.78
N LYS A 768 -15.81 23.97 1.09
CA LYS A 768 -16.47 24.98 0.31
C LYS A 768 -15.60 26.27 0.26
N THR A 769 -15.48 26.81 -0.94
CA THR A 769 -14.87 28.14 -1.18
C THR A 769 -15.89 29.08 -1.83
N GLU A 770 -15.53 30.34 -2.03
CA GLU A 770 -16.37 31.32 -2.74
C GLU A 770 -16.64 30.89 -4.20
N GLN A 771 -15.68 30.21 -4.81
CA GLN A 771 -15.76 29.73 -6.22
C GLN A 771 -16.37 28.34 -6.35
N TYR A 772 -16.19 27.48 -5.33
CA TYR A 772 -16.65 26.09 -5.32
C TYR A 772 -17.63 25.88 -4.15
N VAL A 773 -18.91 25.90 -4.47
CA VAL A 773 -20.01 25.69 -3.50
C VAL A 773 -20.61 24.31 -3.58
N GLU A 774 -20.50 23.66 -4.74
CA GLU A 774 -20.99 22.31 -5.01
C GLU A 774 -20.15 21.65 -6.10
N LEU A 775 -20.19 20.32 -6.14
CA LEU A 775 -19.64 19.49 -7.19
C LEU A 775 -20.80 18.85 -7.96
N HIS A 776 -20.64 18.71 -9.29
CA HIS A 776 -21.72 18.28 -10.16
C HIS A 776 -21.61 16.80 -10.52
N LYS A 777 -22.75 16.22 -10.89
CA LYS A 777 -22.84 14.86 -11.41
C LYS A 777 -21.84 14.67 -12.58
N GLY A 778 -21.08 13.58 -12.53
CA GLY A 778 -20.09 13.24 -13.55
C GLY A 778 -18.68 13.76 -13.24
N GLU A 779 -18.52 14.70 -12.30
CA GLU A 779 -17.19 15.13 -11.86
C GLU A 779 -16.44 13.99 -11.18
N VAL A 780 -15.12 13.97 -11.38
CA VAL A 780 -14.23 12.95 -10.83
C VAL A 780 -13.66 13.41 -9.51
N VAL A 781 -13.87 12.62 -8.48
CA VAL A 781 -13.45 12.89 -7.11
C VAL A 781 -12.65 11.74 -6.53
N ASP A 782 -11.91 12.00 -5.46
CA ASP A 782 -11.22 10.98 -4.69
C ASP A 782 -12.21 10.28 -3.74
N VAL A 783 -12.11 8.96 -3.69
CA VAL A 783 -12.90 8.13 -2.79
C VAL A 783 -11.99 7.17 -2.04
N MET A 784 -12.04 7.26 -0.72
CA MET A 784 -11.39 6.28 0.14
C MET A 784 -12.25 5.02 0.21
N VAL A 785 -11.68 3.89 -0.11
CA VAL A 785 -12.33 2.58 -0.02
C VAL A 785 -12.34 2.12 1.43
N ILE A 786 -13.52 1.74 1.95
CA ILE A 786 -13.72 1.31 3.34
C ILE A 786 -14.39 -0.06 3.46
N GLY A 787 -14.73 -0.70 2.38
CA GLY A 787 -15.38 -2.02 2.34
C GLY A 787 -15.04 -2.76 1.06
N ARG A 788 -15.67 -3.92 0.87
CA ARG A 788 -15.47 -4.71 -0.34
C ARG A 788 -16.06 -3.99 -1.56
N LEU A 789 -15.32 -4.01 -2.64
CA LEU A 789 -15.70 -3.44 -3.94
C LEU A 789 -16.44 -4.49 -4.76
#